data_ac7c419ff5bfea4ec92de74153d27abf
#
_entry.id   ac7c419ff5bfea4ec92de74153d27abf
#
_cell.length_a   1.000
_cell.length_b   1.000
_cell.length_c   1.000
_cell.angle_alpha   90.00
_cell.angle_beta   90.00
_cell.angle_gamma   90.00
#
_symmetry.space_group_name_H-M   'P 1'
#
loop_
_entity.id
_entity.type
_entity.pdbx_description
1 polymer ?
#
loop_
_entity_poly.entity_id
_entity_poly.type
_entity_poly.pdbx_seq_one_letter_code
_entity_poly.pdbx_strand_id
1 'polypeptide(L)'
;MLRVFPVVMIVIAAVGAITPQGNSYRSLLLSPADSALAEFEAGRFWHAARMLREEGAAAGTPEDVLLLARAEAGWKNWSAVAELLDGAEWLSEESDAIGLYILGRAWEAQGQWEEAAESYDRYVDLGSLGTTRHHASIVRRTRSLWKSGEREASFISLRQLEPHLGAQSWTALEIALGEARDGNASSVEDLLGMIEQPLAQLSSWRLLPDALFEAGDLIGATEAFRQAYQQLNGDRRATAAIELAELLLAGGDTATARGLLLEGLEEAPGAFRDRAAAELFDLGDTDRELTLELARILDRAGDGRRALTGYDRVVALSANTIDGVSVPLPMRVERARLMGTVQTRQEEAIQEFRAIRDVTTDDRIGGRNLELWAQLRRRQGLDEHVRTLRRWLLEEHPNSSEAAEVAWSRASQADSRGELDSALRQYAVLSSNARTHARAGQARMRSGQIYLGRSDRVQAAGVFEGYLEDFPEGRRWQEASYWAGRMRMELGDTSAAEKHIRQIKTRDPVSYYAVIGAELLGELYTMNVSDADDPAIPPWLNRGLSDIDLFTEAGLEQAAVAEIDRLREVARTSKNDMLGLAEGLIARGRTIVGINLGWALRDEGHEWDSRLIRVAFPLPYLDLIRREAMEWGVDPIILAAIIRQESAFKADIVSRAGAIGLMQVMPPTGAQLARVHGPSDFQEAHLASPEVSLHLGAAYFVEMSARYDGVLPLILSAYNAGPTRATRWKQYPEISDLLRFTERIPFVETRGYVKNVRRNLGIYGVLYGQN
;
A
#
# COMPACT_ATOMS: atom_id res chain seq x y z
N MET A 1 9.96 1.24 -47.10
CA MET A 1 11.18 0.76 -46.42
C MET A 1 11.57 1.79 -45.35
N LEU A 2 10.95 1.73 -44.21
CA LEU A 2 11.29 2.58 -43.07
C LEU A 2 12.19 1.77 -42.11
N ARG A 3 13.40 2.25 -41.92
CA ARG A 3 14.35 1.69 -40.94
C ARG A 3 13.77 1.84 -39.55
N VAL A 4 13.29 0.74 -38.98
CA VAL A 4 13.06 0.61 -37.55
C VAL A 4 14.43 0.57 -36.91
N PHE A 5 14.84 1.66 -36.28
CA PHE A 5 16.12 1.72 -35.55
C PHE A 5 16.01 0.99 -34.22
N PRO A 6 16.99 0.20 -33.86
CA PRO A 6 16.95 -0.74 -32.72
C PRO A 6 17.49 -0.09 -31.46
N VAL A 7 16.72 0.74 -30.77
CA VAL A 7 17.07 1.15 -29.38
C VAL A 7 16.85 0.00 -28.39
N VAL A 8 16.01 -0.98 -28.78
CA VAL A 8 15.81 -2.23 -27.98
C VAL A 8 17.02 -3.17 -28.07
N MET A 9 17.89 -3.04 -29.09
CA MET A 9 19.05 -3.92 -29.26
C MET A 9 20.27 -3.56 -28.40
N ILE A 10 20.34 -2.38 -27.80
CA ILE A 10 21.51 -2.03 -26.97
C ILE A 10 21.44 -2.72 -25.60
N VAL A 11 20.23 -2.99 -25.06
CA VAL A 11 20.07 -3.79 -23.83
C VAL A 11 20.19 -5.31 -24.11
N ILE A 12 19.90 -5.76 -25.34
CA ILE A 12 19.96 -7.17 -25.75
C ILE A 12 21.41 -7.59 -26.14
N ALA A 13 22.24 -6.68 -26.62
CA ALA A 13 23.62 -6.99 -27.00
C ALA A 13 24.54 -7.27 -25.80
N ALA A 14 24.16 -6.90 -24.57
CA ALA A 14 24.90 -7.26 -23.35
C ALA A 14 24.55 -8.65 -22.80
N VAL A 15 23.42 -9.26 -23.21
CA VAL A 15 22.99 -10.58 -22.74
C VAL A 15 23.43 -11.73 -23.69
N GLY A 16 23.93 -11.40 -24.87
CA GLY A 16 24.19 -12.37 -25.96
C GLY A 16 25.59 -13.00 -26.02
N ALA A 17 26.48 -12.80 -25.07
CA ALA A 17 27.83 -13.36 -25.10
C ALA A 17 28.42 -13.60 -23.72
N ILE A 18 27.86 -14.49 -22.92
CA ILE A 18 28.55 -15.06 -21.76
C ILE A 18 28.54 -16.56 -21.88
N THR A 19 29.61 -17.08 -22.54
CA THR A 19 30.08 -18.47 -22.30
C THR A 19 30.63 -18.52 -20.88
N PRO A 20 30.56 -19.70 -20.18
CA PRO A 20 31.02 -19.82 -18.80
C PRO A 20 32.54 -19.93 -18.72
N GLN A 21 33.25 -18.83 -18.96
CA GLN A 21 34.68 -18.69 -18.76
C GLN A 21 35.05 -17.35 -18.13
N GLY A 22 34.38 -16.97 -17.04
CA GLY A 22 34.64 -15.73 -16.33
C GLY A 22 35.13 -15.84 -14.89
N ASN A 23 35.59 -17.01 -14.46
CA ASN A 23 36.09 -17.19 -13.08
C ASN A 23 37.57 -16.79 -12.86
N SER A 24 38.26 -16.24 -13.84
CA SER A 24 39.73 -16.01 -13.73
C SER A 24 40.12 -14.54 -13.48
N TYR A 25 39.19 -13.58 -13.38
CA TYR A 25 39.53 -12.19 -13.04
C TYR A 25 39.32 -11.82 -11.56
N ARG A 26 38.76 -12.73 -10.76
CA ARG A 26 38.45 -12.49 -9.33
C ARG A 26 39.64 -12.67 -8.37
N SER A 27 40.77 -13.20 -8.84
CA SER A 27 41.85 -13.67 -7.92
C SER A 27 43.06 -12.75 -7.80
N LEU A 28 43.06 -11.55 -8.35
CA LEU A 28 44.31 -10.80 -8.52
C LEU A 28 44.49 -9.53 -7.67
N LEU A 29 43.49 -9.06 -6.85
CA LEU A 29 43.64 -7.75 -6.20
C LEU A 29 43.21 -7.63 -4.72
N LEU A 30 42.67 -8.63 -4.04
CA LEU A 30 42.26 -8.49 -2.63
C LEU A 30 42.62 -9.74 -1.82
N SER A 31 43.02 -9.57 -0.55
CA SER A 31 43.10 -10.67 0.40
C SER A 31 41.73 -11.25 0.70
N PRO A 32 41.55 -12.52 1.07
CA PRO A 32 40.26 -13.11 1.36
C PRO A 32 39.45 -12.30 2.44
N ALA A 33 40.10 -11.85 3.49
CA ALA A 33 39.47 -11.06 4.56
C ALA A 33 38.97 -9.70 4.07
N ASP A 34 39.74 -9.01 3.20
CA ASP A 34 39.29 -7.74 2.59
C ASP A 34 38.08 -7.92 1.70
N SER A 35 37.92 -9.12 1.11
CA SER A 35 36.77 -9.45 0.26
C SER A 35 35.49 -9.67 1.09
N ALA A 36 35.53 -10.42 2.18
CA ALA A 36 34.40 -10.63 3.07
C ALA A 36 33.93 -9.32 3.73
N LEU A 37 34.86 -8.47 4.15
CA LEU A 37 34.54 -7.15 4.71
C LEU A 37 33.88 -6.25 3.64
N ALA A 38 34.35 -6.28 2.40
CA ALA A 38 33.76 -5.49 1.32
C ALA A 38 32.33 -5.97 0.98
N GLU A 39 32.03 -7.27 1.06
CA GLU A 39 30.66 -7.78 0.93
C GLU A 39 29.79 -7.35 2.11
N PHE A 40 30.33 -7.39 3.33
CA PHE A 40 29.63 -6.92 4.53
C PHE A 40 29.28 -5.42 4.44
N GLU A 41 30.22 -4.57 4.04
CA GLU A 41 30.00 -3.14 3.88
C GLU A 41 28.99 -2.79 2.78
N ALA A 42 28.92 -3.62 1.74
CA ALA A 42 27.91 -3.50 0.68
C ALA A 42 26.50 -4.00 1.11
N GLY A 43 26.35 -4.51 2.33
CA GLY A 43 25.09 -5.10 2.82
C GLY A 43 24.83 -6.52 2.32
N ARG A 44 25.84 -7.21 1.78
CA ARG A 44 25.77 -8.61 1.36
C ARG A 44 26.19 -9.53 2.51
N PHE A 45 25.38 -9.51 3.55
CA PHE A 45 25.68 -10.17 4.81
C PHE A 45 25.76 -11.69 4.71
N TRP A 46 24.86 -12.32 3.98
CA TRP A 46 24.91 -13.77 3.72
C TRP A 46 26.16 -14.16 2.94
N HIS A 47 26.52 -13.40 1.89
CA HIS A 47 27.75 -13.67 1.13
C HIS A 47 28.99 -13.47 2.01
N ALA A 48 29.03 -12.42 2.81
CA ALA A 48 30.12 -12.19 3.77
C ALA A 48 30.22 -13.35 4.78
N ALA A 49 29.10 -13.78 5.38
CA ALA A 49 29.07 -14.89 6.32
C ALA A 49 29.55 -16.20 5.68
N ARG A 50 29.13 -16.48 4.44
CA ARG A 50 29.61 -17.66 3.69
C ARG A 50 31.12 -17.64 3.48
N MET A 51 31.68 -16.50 3.04
CA MET A 51 33.12 -16.37 2.82
C MET A 51 33.89 -16.54 4.12
N LEU A 52 33.45 -15.88 5.21
CA LEU A 52 34.08 -16.02 6.53
C LEU A 52 34.05 -17.47 7.06
N ARG A 53 32.97 -18.20 6.81
CA ARG A 53 32.85 -19.62 7.19
C ARG A 53 33.80 -20.49 6.38
N GLU A 54 33.93 -20.26 5.07
CA GLU A 54 34.85 -20.97 4.18
C GLU A 54 36.32 -20.73 4.59
N GLU A 55 36.62 -19.56 5.14
CA GLU A 55 37.94 -19.17 5.67
C GLU A 55 38.20 -19.71 7.10
N GLY A 56 37.19 -20.29 7.74
CA GLY A 56 37.31 -20.84 9.09
C GLY A 56 37.16 -19.82 10.23
N ALA A 57 36.58 -18.67 9.97
CA ALA A 57 36.41 -17.59 10.96
C ALA A 57 35.68 -18.04 12.25
N ALA A 58 34.82 -19.07 12.19
CA ALA A 58 34.15 -19.60 13.38
C ALA A 58 35.10 -20.21 14.43
N ALA A 59 36.31 -20.57 14.03
CA ALA A 59 37.37 -21.05 14.91
C ALA A 59 38.59 -20.11 14.94
N GLY A 60 38.40 -18.87 14.42
CA GLY A 60 39.42 -17.83 14.29
C GLY A 60 39.62 -17.01 15.55
N THR A 61 40.11 -15.79 15.36
CA THR A 61 40.26 -14.81 16.45
C THR A 61 38.87 -14.27 16.94
N PRO A 62 38.79 -13.68 18.12
CA PRO A 62 37.58 -13.00 18.58
C PRO A 62 36.99 -12.01 17.55
N GLU A 63 37.84 -11.25 16.88
CA GLU A 63 37.41 -10.31 15.83
C GLU A 63 36.81 -11.04 14.62
N ASP A 64 37.36 -12.17 14.19
CA ASP A 64 36.86 -12.98 13.06
C ASP A 64 35.49 -13.56 13.41
N VAL A 65 35.32 -14.11 14.61
CA VAL A 65 34.05 -14.66 15.11
C VAL A 65 33.01 -13.56 15.24
N LEU A 66 33.40 -12.38 15.75
CA LEU A 66 32.48 -11.25 15.90
C LEU A 66 32.03 -10.70 14.53
N LEU A 67 32.94 -10.61 13.55
CA LEU A 67 32.58 -10.18 12.19
C LEU A 67 31.62 -11.18 11.55
N LEU A 68 31.88 -12.50 11.72
CA LEU A 68 30.97 -13.54 11.25
C LEU A 68 29.60 -13.44 11.93
N ALA A 69 29.54 -13.27 13.24
CA ALA A 69 28.28 -13.12 13.98
C ALA A 69 27.51 -11.86 13.55
N ARG A 70 28.21 -10.76 13.26
CA ARG A 70 27.59 -9.54 12.71
C ARG A 70 27.04 -9.75 11.30
N ALA A 71 27.74 -10.51 10.48
CA ALA A 71 27.28 -10.87 9.15
C ALA A 71 26.03 -11.76 9.25
N GLU A 72 26.03 -12.78 10.11
CA GLU A 72 24.86 -13.65 10.36
C GLU A 72 23.64 -12.86 10.87
N ALA A 73 23.86 -11.91 11.79
CA ALA A 73 22.82 -11.01 12.29
C ALA A 73 22.23 -10.11 11.18
N GLY A 74 23.05 -9.68 10.23
CA GLY A 74 22.66 -8.80 9.14
C GLY A 74 21.61 -9.41 8.21
N TRP A 75 21.62 -10.72 8.01
CA TRP A 75 20.59 -11.44 7.26
C TRP A 75 19.62 -12.25 8.14
N LYS A 76 19.65 -11.97 9.48
CA LYS A 76 18.73 -12.48 10.50
C LYS A 76 18.88 -13.99 10.80
N ASN A 77 20.03 -14.56 10.60
CA ASN A 77 20.33 -15.93 11.01
C ASN A 77 20.67 -16.01 12.50
N TRP A 78 19.67 -15.75 13.33
CA TRP A 78 19.83 -15.60 14.78
C TRP A 78 20.27 -16.88 15.47
N SER A 79 19.96 -18.05 14.96
CA SER A 79 20.47 -19.33 15.51
C SER A 79 21.98 -19.43 15.39
N ALA A 80 22.54 -19.09 14.22
CA ALA A 80 23.98 -19.09 14.02
C ALA A 80 24.70 -18.05 14.90
N VAL A 81 24.08 -16.88 15.11
CA VAL A 81 24.59 -15.86 16.04
C VAL A 81 24.71 -16.41 17.45
N ALA A 82 23.66 -17.08 17.96
CA ALA A 82 23.69 -17.68 19.28
C ALA A 82 24.77 -18.77 19.38
N GLU A 83 24.85 -19.68 18.41
CA GLU A 83 25.89 -20.72 18.37
C GLU A 83 27.33 -20.18 18.37
N LEU A 84 27.56 -19.02 17.75
CA LEU A 84 28.87 -18.39 17.66
C LEU A 84 29.28 -17.65 18.94
N LEU A 85 28.32 -17.05 19.64
CA LEU A 85 28.60 -16.09 20.71
C LEU A 85 28.26 -16.63 22.11
N ASP A 86 27.41 -17.66 22.22
CA ASP A 86 27.03 -18.20 23.51
C ASP A 86 28.24 -18.77 24.27
N GLY A 87 28.36 -18.40 25.56
CA GLY A 87 29.45 -18.84 26.40
C GLY A 87 30.83 -18.22 26.10
N ALA A 88 30.95 -17.30 25.13
CA ALA A 88 32.22 -16.68 24.77
C ALA A 88 32.64 -15.61 25.83
N GLU A 89 33.67 -15.92 26.61
CA GLU A 89 34.13 -15.05 27.70
C GLU A 89 34.67 -13.71 27.19
N TRP A 90 35.29 -13.67 26.01
CA TRP A 90 35.90 -12.50 25.38
C TRP A 90 34.89 -11.40 24.96
N LEU A 91 33.58 -11.69 24.93
CA LEU A 91 32.56 -10.73 24.49
C LEU A 91 32.56 -9.42 25.34
N SER A 92 33.04 -9.50 26.55
CA SER A 92 33.14 -8.33 27.46
C SER A 92 34.30 -7.40 27.10
N GLU A 93 35.28 -7.87 26.37
CA GLU A 93 36.56 -7.19 26.10
C GLU A 93 36.63 -6.64 24.67
N GLU A 94 35.82 -7.20 23.76
CA GLU A 94 35.90 -6.90 22.35
C GLU A 94 34.89 -5.82 21.88
N SER A 95 35.36 -4.86 21.06
CA SER A 95 34.56 -3.91 20.29
C SER A 95 33.39 -3.29 21.06
N ASP A 96 33.67 -2.67 22.24
CA ASP A 96 32.65 -2.03 23.08
C ASP A 96 31.55 -2.99 23.53
N ALA A 97 31.90 -4.26 23.75
CA ALA A 97 30.98 -5.32 24.16
C ALA A 97 29.81 -5.57 23.18
N ILE A 98 29.92 -5.12 21.92
CA ILE A 98 28.84 -5.20 20.93
C ILE A 98 28.33 -6.63 20.71
N GLY A 99 29.19 -7.64 20.91
CA GLY A 99 28.81 -9.05 20.82
C GLY A 99 27.71 -9.43 21.81
N LEU A 100 27.73 -8.88 23.04
CA LEU A 100 26.68 -9.10 24.03
C LEU A 100 25.32 -8.54 23.57
N TYR A 101 25.32 -7.35 22.96
CA TYR A 101 24.10 -6.78 22.41
C TYR A 101 23.52 -7.66 21.27
N ILE A 102 24.39 -8.14 20.36
CA ILE A 102 23.97 -8.98 19.23
C ILE A 102 23.47 -10.34 19.74
N LEU A 103 24.12 -10.92 20.76
CA LEU A 103 23.68 -12.15 21.40
C LEU A 103 22.31 -11.98 22.08
N GLY A 104 22.10 -10.89 22.80
CA GLY A 104 20.79 -10.56 23.39
C GLY A 104 19.69 -10.47 22.31
N ARG A 105 20.00 -9.86 21.14
CA ARG A 105 19.07 -9.82 19.98
C ARG A 105 18.78 -11.22 19.45
N ALA A 106 19.77 -12.10 19.44
CA ALA A 106 19.59 -13.49 18.96
C ALA A 106 18.69 -14.29 19.90
N TRP A 107 18.89 -14.16 21.22
CA TRP A 107 18.02 -14.80 22.22
C TRP A 107 16.60 -14.23 22.20
N GLU A 108 16.46 -12.91 22.11
CA GLU A 108 15.14 -12.26 21.96
C GLU A 108 14.39 -12.79 20.73
N ALA A 109 15.05 -12.94 19.58
CA ALA A 109 14.46 -13.44 18.36
C ALA A 109 14.02 -14.92 18.45
N GLN A 110 14.64 -15.70 19.34
CA GLN A 110 14.31 -17.10 19.61
C GLN A 110 13.32 -17.26 20.79
N GLY A 111 12.91 -16.16 21.43
CA GLY A 111 12.00 -16.18 22.57
C GLY A 111 12.65 -16.65 23.89
N GLN A 112 13.98 -16.72 23.94
CA GLN A 112 14.76 -17.04 25.12
C GLN A 112 14.98 -15.76 25.95
N TRP A 113 13.94 -15.42 26.73
CA TRP A 113 13.83 -14.09 27.35
C TRP A 113 14.78 -13.91 28.53
N GLU A 114 15.09 -14.97 29.29
CA GLU A 114 16.00 -14.94 30.42
C GLU A 114 17.45 -14.71 29.92
N GLU A 115 17.89 -15.47 28.93
CA GLU A 115 19.21 -15.34 28.29
C GLU A 115 19.38 -13.99 27.59
N ALA A 116 18.29 -13.49 26.99
CA ALA A 116 18.29 -12.15 26.40
C ALA A 116 18.48 -11.08 27.45
N ALA A 117 17.76 -11.16 28.57
CA ALA A 117 17.90 -10.21 29.69
C ALA A 117 19.31 -10.20 30.24
N GLU A 118 19.94 -11.36 30.51
CA GLU A 118 21.31 -11.48 30.99
C GLU A 118 22.32 -10.86 29.98
N SER A 119 22.18 -11.14 28.71
CA SER A 119 23.07 -10.59 27.69
C SER A 119 22.97 -9.05 27.62
N TYR A 120 21.76 -8.49 27.69
CA TYR A 120 21.57 -7.05 27.70
C TYR A 120 22.05 -6.42 29.02
N ASP A 121 21.88 -7.07 30.14
CA ASP A 121 22.36 -6.58 31.44
C ASP A 121 23.88 -6.40 31.43
N ARG A 122 24.63 -7.40 31.00
CA ARG A 122 26.08 -7.33 30.82
C ARG A 122 26.47 -6.23 29.81
N TYR A 123 25.71 -6.04 28.73
CA TYR A 123 25.98 -4.96 27.76
C TYR A 123 25.74 -3.57 28.38
N VAL A 124 24.69 -3.40 29.17
CA VAL A 124 24.38 -2.11 29.82
C VAL A 124 25.50 -1.70 30.79
N ASP A 125 26.13 -2.67 31.46
CA ASP A 125 27.24 -2.40 32.38
C ASP A 125 28.56 -2.07 31.68
N LEU A 126 28.80 -2.60 30.49
CA LEU A 126 30.11 -2.59 29.81
C LEU A 126 30.16 -1.70 28.59
N GLY A 127 29.04 -1.50 27.92
CA GLY A 127 28.98 -0.74 26.66
C GLY A 127 29.09 0.77 26.87
N SER A 128 29.24 1.51 25.74
CA SER A 128 29.36 2.96 25.76
C SER A 128 28.09 3.64 26.25
N LEU A 129 28.20 4.32 27.42
CA LEU A 129 27.11 5.00 28.08
C LEU A 129 26.52 6.13 27.24
N GLY A 130 25.20 6.35 27.34
CA GLY A 130 24.51 7.46 26.72
C GLY A 130 24.33 7.34 25.18
N THR A 131 24.73 6.23 24.57
CA THR A 131 24.48 5.98 23.15
C THR A 131 23.05 5.49 22.92
N THR A 132 22.56 5.65 21.68
CA THR A 132 21.24 5.10 21.26
C THR A 132 21.13 3.61 21.60
N ARG A 133 22.19 2.83 21.34
CA ARG A 133 22.21 1.39 21.61
C ARG A 133 22.19 1.08 23.10
N HIS A 134 22.89 1.87 23.94
CA HIS A 134 22.85 1.71 25.38
C HIS A 134 21.42 1.89 25.91
N HIS A 135 20.72 2.97 25.55
CA HIS A 135 19.33 3.18 25.95
C HIS A 135 18.39 2.11 25.42
N ALA A 136 18.58 1.71 24.16
CA ALA A 136 17.81 0.61 23.56
C ALA A 136 18.02 -0.71 24.30
N SER A 137 19.23 -0.98 24.79
CA SER A 137 19.53 -2.20 25.56
C SER A 137 18.82 -2.22 26.91
N ILE A 138 18.69 -1.08 27.60
CA ILE A 138 17.91 -1.00 28.84
C ILE A 138 16.43 -1.30 28.53
N VAL A 139 15.85 -0.74 27.45
CA VAL A 139 14.48 -1.06 27.03
C VAL A 139 14.32 -2.55 26.78
N ARG A 140 15.22 -3.15 26.00
CA ARG A 140 15.17 -4.57 25.62
C ARG A 140 15.35 -5.47 26.84
N ARG A 141 16.28 -5.15 27.74
CA ARG A 141 16.43 -5.84 29.02
C ARG A 141 15.14 -5.79 29.84
N THR A 142 14.56 -4.60 30.00
CA THR A 142 13.29 -4.40 30.71
C THR A 142 12.18 -5.29 30.17
N ARG A 143 12.01 -5.33 28.85
CA ARG A 143 11.01 -6.17 28.18
C ARG A 143 11.31 -7.65 28.33
N SER A 144 12.57 -8.05 28.23
CA SER A 144 12.98 -9.45 28.40
C SER A 144 12.71 -9.95 29.80
N LEU A 145 13.05 -9.17 30.85
CA LEU A 145 12.72 -9.45 32.24
C LEU A 145 11.20 -9.56 32.48
N TRP A 146 10.41 -8.69 31.85
CA TRP A 146 8.96 -8.79 31.94
C TRP A 146 8.43 -10.06 31.24
N LYS A 147 8.93 -10.40 30.06
CA LYS A 147 8.57 -11.59 29.28
C LYS A 147 8.98 -12.91 29.95
N SER A 148 10.11 -12.93 30.66
CA SER A 148 10.53 -14.09 31.46
C SER A 148 9.73 -14.26 32.78
N GLY A 149 8.91 -13.25 33.16
CA GLY A 149 8.10 -13.27 34.36
C GLY A 149 8.77 -12.58 35.59
N GLU A 150 9.95 -12.03 35.42
CA GLU A 150 10.69 -11.29 36.46
C GLU A 150 10.18 -9.84 36.56
N ARG A 151 8.92 -9.67 36.99
CA ARG A 151 8.22 -8.39 37.00
C ARG A 151 8.90 -7.32 37.86
N GLU A 152 9.36 -7.67 39.07
CA GLU A 152 10.02 -6.72 39.97
C GLU A 152 11.33 -6.19 39.38
N ALA A 153 12.16 -7.09 38.84
CA ALA A 153 13.39 -6.72 38.13
C ALA A 153 13.13 -5.84 36.92
N SER A 154 12.08 -6.16 36.15
CA SER A 154 11.63 -5.34 35.01
C SER A 154 11.27 -3.92 35.44
N PHE A 155 10.52 -3.74 36.53
CA PHE A 155 10.12 -2.42 37.04
C PHE A 155 11.33 -1.63 37.60
N ILE A 156 12.31 -2.30 38.20
CA ILE A 156 13.57 -1.66 38.61
C ILE A 156 14.34 -1.20 37.36
N SER A 157 14.45 -2.04 36.35
CA SER A 157 15.11 -1.71 35.09
C SER A 157 14.41 -0.55 34.37
N LEU A 158 13.07 -0.51 34.38
CA LEU A 158 12.29 0.57 33.79
C LEU A 158 12.60 1.94 34.37
N ARG A 159 12.82 2.01 35.68
CA ARG A 159 13.18 3.25 36.40
C ARG A 159 14.58 3.76 36.08
N GLN A 160 15.44 2.96 35.46
CA GLN A 160 16.78 3.38 35.01
C GLN A 160 16.73 4.13 33.68
N LEU A 161 15.61 4.06 32.94
CA LEU A 161 15.45 4.80 31.68
C LEU A 161 15.28 6.29 31.98
N GLU A 162 15.90 7.11 31.13
CA GLU A 162 15.80 8.55 31.21
C GLU A 162 14.43 9.05 30.71
N PRO A 163 13.61 9.70 31.53
CA PRO A 163 12.26 10.13 31.15
C PRO A 163 12.22 11.06 29.94
N HIS A 164 13.22 11.95 29.79
CA HIS A 164 13.27 12.96 28.73
C HIS A 164 13.46 12.36 27.33
N LEU A 165 13.89 11.11 27.20
CA LEU A 165 14.00 10.41 25.92
C LEU A 165 12.67 9.78 25.46
N GLY A 166 11.65 9.81 26.31
CA GLY A 166 10.35 9.18 26.03
C GLY A 166 10.35 7.66 26.07
N ALA A 167 11.52 7.00 26.05
CA ALA A 167 11.63 5.54 26.03
C ALA A 167 11.02 4.90 27.27
N GLN A 168 11.17 5.51 28.45
CA GLN A 168 10.53 5.04 29.68
C GLN A 168 9.00 4.99 29.55
N SER A 169 8.37 6.08 29.11
CA SER A 169 6.92 6.18 28.98
C SER A 169 6.36 5.17 27.98
N TRP A 170 7.03 4.98 26.85
CA TRP A 170 6.59 4.01 25.85
C TRP A 170 6.79 2.56 26.28
N THR A 171 7.88 2.27 27.01
CA THR A 171 8.11 0.93 27.58
C THR A 171 7.10 0.65 28.71
N ALA A 172 6.83 1.64 29.57
CA ALA A 172 5.80 1.55 30.59
C ALA A 172 4.41 1.28 29.97
N LEU A 173 4.08 1.96 28.87
CA LEU A 173 2.83 1.73 28.16
C LEU A 173 2.75 0.30 27.58
N GLU A 174 3.81 -0.18 26.93
CA GLU A 174 3.84 -1.54 26.37
C GLU A 174 3.61 -2.59 27.47
N ILE A 175 4.30 -2.46 28.61
CA ILE A 175 4.16 -3.37 29.75
C ILE A 175 2.75 -3.23 30.37
N ALA A 176 2.25 -2.00 30.55
CA ALA A 176 0.90 -1.77 31.08
C ALA A 176 -0.20 -2.42 30.26
N LEU A 177 -0.09 -2.38 28.94
CA LEU A 177 -1.02 -3.06 28.04
C LEU A 177 -0.93 -4.59 28.16
N GLY A 178 0.26 -5.14 28.39
CA GLY A 178 0.44 -6.56 28.69
C GLY A 178 -0.15 -6.95 30.05
N GLU A 179 0.15 -6.22 31.12
CA GLU A 179 -0.39 -6.45 32.46
C GLU A 179 -1.93 -6.30 32.49
N ALA A 180 -2.49 -5.37 31.70
CA ALA A 180 -3.93 -5.24 31.55
C ALA A 180 -4.56 -6.50 30.94
N ARG A 181 -3.96 -7.08 29.89
CA ARG A 181 -4.41 -8.34 29.28
C ARG A 181 -4.25 -9.54 30.20
N ASP A 182 -3.24 -9.51 31.08
CA ASP A 182 -3.01 -10.54 32.11
C ASP A 182 -3.94 -10.39 33.34
N GLY A 183 -4.72 -9.30 33.44
CA GLY A 183 -5.64 -9.00 34.53
C GLY A 183 -4.97 -8.43 35.78
N ASN A 184 -3.77 -7.87 35.69
CA ASN A 184 -2.97 -7.34 36.82
C ASN A 184 -3.22 -5.83 37.04
N ALA A 185 -4.42 -5.45 37.45
CA ALA A 185 -4.85 -4.05 37.58
C ALA A 185 -3.93 -3.14 38.43
N SER A 186 -3.36 -3.65 39.54
CA SER A 186 -2.46 -2.86 40.39
C SER A 186 -1.18 -2.46 39.65
N SER A 187 -0.60 -3.37 38.88
CA SER A 187 0.59 -3.09 38.05
C SER A 187 0.31 -2.08 36.96
N VAL A 188 -0.89 -2.12 36.40
CA VAL A 188 -1.33 -1.16 35.36
C VAL A 188 -1.33 0.26 35.94
N GLU A 189 -1.91 0.51 37.11
CA GLU A 189 -1.98 1.83 37.72
C GLU A 189 -0.59 2.41 37.99
N ASP A 190 0.33 1.61 38.57
CA ASP A 190 1.70 2.01 38.79
C ASP A 190 2.45 2.40 37.54
N LEU A 191 2.28 1.62 36.47
CA LEU A 191 2.90 1.84 35.17
C LEU A 191 2.34 3.08 34.46
N LEU A 192 1.03 3.31 34.53
CA LEU A 192 0.40 4.52 33.98
C LEU A 192 0.94 5.79 34.64
N GLY A 193 1.26 5.73 35.97
CA GLY A 193 1.90 6.81 36.69
C GLY A 193 3.30 7.19 36.19
N MET A 194 3.95 6.31 35.41
CA MET A 194 5.27 6.56 34.82
C MET A 194 5.19 7.11 33.39
N ILE A 195 3.99 7.26 32.79
CA ILE A 195 3.81 7.76 31.43
C ILE A 195 3.72 9.28 31.46
N GLU A 196 4.85 9.95 31.27
CA GLU A 196 4.95 11.42 31.26
C GLU A 196 4.96 12.01 29.84
N GLN A 197 5.40 11.23 28.84
CA GLN A 197 5.53 11.70 27.46
C GLN A 197 4.14 11.82 26.81
N PRO A 198 3.78 13.01 26.27
CA PRO A 198 2.40 13.30 25.83
C PRO A 198 1.84 12.34 24.75
N LEU A 199 2.68 11.87 23.82
CA LEU A 199 2.23 10.93 22.79
C LEU A 199 1.96 9.53 23.37
N ALA A 200 2.74 9.10 24.35
CA ALA A 200 2.51 7.85 25.07
C ALA A 200 1.22 7.94 25.91
N GLN A 201 0.98 9.09 26.58
CA GLN A 201 -0.29 9.34 27.28
C GLN A 201 -1.49 9.28 26.33
N LEU A 202 -1.42 9.98 25.18
CA LEU A 202 -2.46 9.95 24.17
C LEU A 202 -2.71 8.51 23.67
N SER A 203 -1.66 7.73 23.51
CA SER A 203 -1.73 6.33 23.09
C SER A 203 -2.30 5.44 24.19
N SER A 204 -2.00 5.69 25.48
CA SER A 204 -2.59 4.95 26.57
C SER A 204 -4.11 5.10 26.65
N TRP A 205 -4.62 6.32 26.50
CA TRP A 205 -6.08 6.55 26.47
C TRP A 205 -6.78 5.85 25.31
N ARG A 206 -6.07 5.56 24.24
CA ARG A 206 -6.61 4.86 23.06
C ARG A 206 -6.53 3.33 23.18
N LEU A 207 -5.46 2.79 23.77
CA LEU A 207 -5.14 1.37 23.69
C LEU A 207 -5.52 0.60 24.97
N LEU A 208 -5.48 1.28 26.13
CA LEU A 208 -5.76 0.63 27.41
C LEU A 208 -7.23 0.15 27.53
N PRO A 209 -8.24 0.93 27.08
CA PRO A 209 -9.62 0.47 27.18
C PRO A 209 -9.84 -0.87 26.45
N ASP A 210 -9.30 -1.00 25.23
CA ASP A 210 -9.39 -2.23 24.45
C ASP A 210 -8.70 -3.41 25.14
N ALA A 211 -7.51 -3.18 25.71
CA ALA A 211 -6.76 -4.22 26.42
C ALA A 211 -7.51 -4.75 27.67
N LEU A 212 -8.14 -3.87 28.42
CA LEU A 212 -8.98 -4.24 29.59
C LEU A 212 -10.25 -4.96 29.14
N PHE A 213 -10.86 -4.51 28.07
CA PHE A 213 -12.05 -5.18 27.49
C PHE A 213 -11.73 -6.59 27.01
N GLU A 214 -10.62 -6.78 26.29
CA GLU A 214 -10.13 -8.09 25.83
C GLU A 214 -9.86 -9.05 27.01
N ALA A 215 -9.37 -8.50 28.13
CA ALA A 215 -9.15 -9.27 29.37
C ALA A 215 -10.44 -9.63 30.12
N GLY A 216 -11.59 -9.07 29.72
CA GLY A 216 -12.88 -9.26 30.42
C GLY A 216 -13.10 -8.36 31.63
N ASP A 217 -12.22 -7.41 31.89
CA ASP A 217 -12.40 -6.38 32.94
C ASP A 217 -13.31 -5.27 32.42
N LEU A 218 -14.62 -5.54 32.39
CA LEU A 218 -15.62 -4.59 31.90
C LEU A 218 -15.73 -3.33 32.77
N ILE A 219 -15.41 -3.39 34.05
CA ILE A 219 -15.45 -2.23 34.96
C ILE A 219 -14.26 -1.33 34.64
N GLY A 220 -13.05 -1.88 34.59
CA GLY A 220 -11.84 -1.16 34.21
C GLY A 220 -11.94 -0.58 32.80
N ALA A 221 -12.44 -1.36 31.83
CA ALA A 221 -12.66 -0.89 30.46
C ALA A 221 -13.64 0.29 30.40
N THR A 222 -14.76 0.23 31.12
CA THR A 222 -15.75 1.33 31.16
C THR A 222 -15.13 2.61 31.68
N GLU A 223 -14.34 2.54 32.78
CA GLU A 223 -13.66 3.71 33.32
C GLU A 223 -12.58 4.23 32.38
N ALA A 224 -11.81 3.36 31.76
CA ALA A 224 -10.79 3.74 30.78
C ALA A 224 -11.39 4.40 29.54
N PHE A 225 -12.51 3.89 29.00
CA PHE A 225 -13.23 4.56 27.90
C PHE A 225 -13.83 5.90 28.30
N ARG A 226 -14.27 6.05 29.58
CA ARG A 226 -14.73 7.34 30.09
C ARG A 226 -13.60 8.37 30.14
N GLN A 227 -12.42 7.97 30.58
CA GLN A 227 -11.23 8.82 30.55
C GLN A 227 -10.80 9.14 29.12
N ALA A 228 -10.79 8.15 28.22
CA ALA A 228 -10.52 8.35 26.79
C ALA A 228 -11.47 9.38 26.16
N TYR A 229 -12.74 9.26 26.41
CA TYR A 229 -13.75 10.22 25.96
C TYR A 229 -13.50 11.65 26.46
N GLN A 230 -13.04 11.81 27.70
CA GLN A 230 -12.73 13.12 28.30
C GLN A 230 -11.44 13.75 27.75
N GLN A 231 -10.45 12.95 27.38
CA GLN A 231 -9.09 13.38 27.03
C GLN A 231 -8.85 13.47 25.52
N LEU A 232 -9.60 12.70 24.73
CA LEU A 232 -9.47 12.69 23.28
C LEU A 232 -10.33 13.77 22.61
N ASN A 233 -10.05 14.07 21.34
CA ASN A 233 -10.78 15.03 20.53
C ASN A 233 -11.13 14.46 19.15
N GLY A 234 -12.14 15.07 18.46
CA GLY A 234 -12.55 14.71 17.10
C GLY A 234 -12.93 13.23 16.98
N ASP A 235 -12.57 12.61 15.85
CA ASP A 235 -12.91 11.22 15.53
C ASP A 235 -12.57 10.22 16.64
N ARG A 236 -11.47 10.44 17.36
CA ARG A 236 -11.02 9.56 18.45
C ARG A 236 -11.93 9.65 19.67
N ARG A 237 -12.37 10.86 20.01
CA ARG A 237 -13.35 11.09 21.08
C ARG A 237 -14.69 10.45 20.72
N ALA A 238 -15.16 10.66 19.49
CA ALA A 238 -16.41 10.09 19.00
C ALA A 238 -16.38 8.55 18.99
N THR A 239 -15.23 7.94 18.66
CA THR A 239 -15.02 6.48 18.75
C THR A 239 -15.14 6.02 20.19
N ALA A 240 -14.42 6.67 21.13
CA ALA A 240 -14.48 6.32 22.55
C ALA A 240 -15.88 6.50 23.15
N ALA A 241 -16.64 7.50 22.66
CA ALA A 241 -18.03 7.71 23.05
C ALA A 241 -18.91 6.50 22.69
N ILE A 242 -18.74 5.95 21.50
CA ILE A 242 -19.52 4.79 21.04
C ILE A 242 -19.17 3.53 21.83
N GLU A 243 -17.89 3.24 22.02
CA GLU A 243 -17.43 2.11 22.82
C GLU A 243 -17.94 2.20 24.28
N LEU A 244 -17.85 3.41 24.88
CA LEU A 244 -18.40 3.66 26.21
C LEU A 244 -19.92 3.46 26.23
N ALA A 245 -20.63 3.93 25.22
CA ALA A 245 -22.09 3.80 25.15
C ALA A 245 -22.53 2.32 25.09
N GLU A 246 -21.85 1.47 24.35
CA GLU A 246 -22.16 0.05 24.28
C GLU A 246 -22.00 -0.65 25.63
N LEU A 247 -20.94 -0.31 26.39
CA LEU A 247 -20.75 -0.83 27.74
C LEU A 247 -21.83 -0.32 28.71
N LEU A 248 -22.22 0.96 28.60
CA LEU A 248 -23.27 1.54 29.40
C LEU A 248 -24.65 0.93 29.08
N LEU A 249 -24.92 0.58 27.82
CA LEU A 249 -26.13 -0.15 27.41
C LEU A 249 -26.16 -1.54 28.05
N ALA A 250 -25.04 -2.26 28.02
CA ALA A 250 -24.93 -3.55 28.67
C ALA A 250 -25.13 -3.45 30.21
N GLY A 251 -24.75 -2.31 30.82
CA GLY A 251 -24.99 -1.98 32.23
C GLY A 251 -26.38 -1.40 32.55
N GLY A 252 -27.21 -1.14 31.51
CA GLY A 252 -28.58 -0.62 31.68
C GLY A 252 -28.70 0.91 31.72
N ASP A 253 -27.61 1.69 31.60
CA ASP A 253 -27.65 3.16 31.52
C ASP A 253 -27.94 3.63 30.09
N THR A 254 -29.18 3.46 29.68
CA THR A 254 -29.65 3.82 28.33
C THR A 254 -29.67 5.32 28.05
N ALA A 255 -29.85 6.14 29.09
CA ALA A 255 -29.96 7.59 28.94
C ALA A 255 -28.61 8.22 28.58
N THR A 256 -27.57 7.89 29.35
CA THR A 256 -26.19 8.36 29.08
C THR A 256 -25.69 7.80 27.74
N ALA A 257 -25.90 6.52 27.50
CA ALA A 257 -25.50 5.86 26.26
C ALA A 257 -26.09 6.52 25.02
N ARG A 258 -27.39 6.87 25.04
CA ARG A 258 -28.04 7.58 23.92
C ARG A 258 -27.38 8.92 23.59
N GLY A 259 -26.99 9.69 24.60
CA GLY A 259 -26.29 10.97 24.39
C GLY A 259 -24.94 10.79 23.68
N LEU A 260 -24.16 9.80 24.12
CA LEU A 260 -22.88 9.45 23.54
C LEU A 260 -23.01 8.91 22.10
N LEU A 261 -24.03 8.10 21.83
CA LEU A 261 -24.30 7.56 20.49
C LEU A 261 -24.71 8.66 19.50
N LEU A 262 -25.47 9.68 19.94
CA LEU A 262 -25.81 10.83 19.09
C LEU A 262 -24.56 11.63 18.73
N GLU A 263 -23.66 11.89 19.70
CA GLU A 263 -22.37 12.54 19.43
C GLU A 263 -21.53 11.70 18.46
N GLY A 264 -21.44 10.40 18.69
CA GLY A 264 -20.73 9.46 17.79
C GLY A 264 -21.33 9.40 16.38
N LEU A 265 -22.65 9.55 16.24
CA LEU A 265 -23.31 9.56 14.95
C LEU A 265 -22.88 10.76 14.07
N GLU A 266 -22.63 11.92 14.69
CA GLU A 266 -22.21 13.14 14.00
C GLU A 266 -20.73 13.11 13.58
N GLU A 267 -19.84 12.66 14.48
CA GLU A 267 -18.38 12.86 14.34
C GLU A 267 -17.59 11.57 14.06
N ALA A 268 -18.11 10.38 14.34
CA ALA A 268 -17.35 9.17 14.19
C ALA A 268 -17.16 8.72 12.73
N PRO A 269 -16.01 8.10 12.40
CA PRO A 269 -15.76 7.59 11.05
C PRO A 269 -16.48 6.26 10.77
N GLY A 270 -16.89 6.07 9.52
CA GLY A 270 -17.26 4.81 8.86
C GLY A 270 -17.98 3.79 9.76
N ALA A 271 -17.31 2.70 10.07
CA ALA A 271 -17.89 1.56 10.79
C ALA A 271 -18.40 1.89 12.21
N PHE A 272 -17.78 2.84 12.90
CA PHE A 272 -18.26 3.29 14.22
C PHE A 272 -19.56 4.05 14.11
N ARG A 273 -19.68 4.93 13.12
CA ARG A 273 -20.96 5.62 12.83
C ARG A 273 -22.07 4.63 12.50
N ASP A 274 -21.76 3.56 11.76
CA ASP A 274 -22.72 2.50 11.43
C ASP A 274 -23.19 1.76 12.70
N ARG A 275 -22.28 1.48 13.66
CA ARG A 275 -22.61 0.88 14.97
C ARG A 275 -23.52 1.82 15.79
N ALA A 276 -23.14 3.10 15.92
CA ALA A 276 -23.96 4.10 16.62
C ALA A 276 -25.38 4.17 16.04
N ALA A 277 -25.50 4.14 14.71
CA ALA A 277 -26.79 4.15 14.04
C ALA A 277 -27.62 2.88 14.35
N ALA A 278 -27.00 1.71 14.44
CA ALA A 278 -27.65 0.46 14.77
C ALA A 278 -28.19 0.48 16.21
N GLU A 279 -27.37 0.87 17.18
CA GLU A 279 -27.75 0.98 18.58
C GLU A 279 -28.86 2.01 18.81
N LEU A 280 -28.74 3.22 18.21
CA LEU A 280 -29.79 4.25 18.28
C LEU A 280 -31.11 3.77 17.67
N PHE A 281 -31.04 3.01 16.58
CA PHE A 281 -32.21 2.45 15.93
C PHE A 281 -32.94 1.41 16.84
N ASP A 282 -32.17 0.57 17.51
CA ASP A 282 -32.70 -0.47 18.41
C ASP A 282 -33.25 0.13 19.72
N LEU A 283 -32.64 1.20 20.24
CA LEU A 283 -33.19 1.97 21.37
C LEU A 283 -34.56 2.58 21.05
N GLY A 284 -34.83 2.86 19.78
CA GLY A 284 -36.10 3.48 19.37
C GLY A 284 -36.24 4.93 19.82
N ASP A 285 -37.49 5.40 19.94
CA ASP A 285 -37.83 6.77 20.34
C ASP A 285 -37.12 7.85 19.51
N THR A 286 -37.19 7.70 18.17
CA THR A 286 -36.60 8.64 17.21
C THR A 286 -37.71 9.40 16.46
N ASP A 287 -37.47 10.68 16.24
CA ASP A 287 -38.35 11.49 15.36
C ASP A 287 -38.20 11.04 13.89
N ARG A 288 -38.99 11.66 13.02
CA ARG A 288 -38.97 11.30 11.59
C ARG A 288 -37.63 11.55 10.91
N GLU A 289 -36.97 12.68 11.24
CA GLU A 289 -35.73 13.10 10.61
C GLU A 289 -34.56 12.16 10.99
N LEU A 290 -34.37 11.93 12.28
CA LEU A 290 -33.39 11.00 12.80
C LEU A 290 -33.67 9.57 12.30
N THR A 291 -34.93 9.12 12.29
CA THR A 291 -35.29 7.80 11.76
C THR A 291 -34.86 7.64 10.29
N LEU A 292 -35.05 8.69 9.47
CA LEU A 292 -34.62 8.69 8.07
C LEU A 292 -33.09 8.66 7.93
N GLU A 293 -32.39 9.41 8.76
CA GLU A 293 -30.92 9.41 8.77
C GLU A 293 -30.36 8.05 9.15
N LEU A 294 -30.85 7.46 10.24
CA LEU A 294 -30.45 6.11 10.69
C LEU A 294 -30.74 5.06 9.61
N ALA A 295 -31.93 5.09 8.99
CA ALA A 295 -32.25 4.17 7.91
C ALA A 295 -31.29 4.27 6.72
N ARG A 296 -30.86 5.49 6.35
CA ARG A 296 -29.88 5.73 5.27
C ARG A 296 -28.49 5.23 5.62
N ILE A 297 -28.05 5.39 6.88
CA ILE A 297 -26.77 4.90 7.35
C ILE A 297 -26.77 3.37 7.33
N LEU A 298 -27.78 2.75 7.92
CA LEU A 298 -27.95 1.29 7.98
C LEU A 298 -28.05 0.65 6.59
N ASP A 299 -28.71 1.32 5.63
CA ASP A 299 -28.78 0.87 4.24
C ASP A 299 -27.40 0.85 3.58
N ARG A 300 -26.61 1.90 3.77
CA ARG A 300 -25.22 1.99 3.27
C ARG A 300 -24.30 0.97 3.94
N ALA A 301 -24.49 0.70 5.22
CA ALA A 301 -23.79 -0.31 6.00
C ALA A 301 -24.17 -1.76 5.62
N GLY A 302 -25.23 -1.95 4.81
CA GLY A 302 -25.70 -3.24 4.36
C GLY A 302 -26.74 -3.90 5.29
N ASP A 303 -27.16 -3.25 6.37
CA ASP A 303 -28.27 -3.72 7.23
C ASP A 303 -29.65 -3.38 6.61
N GLY A 304 -29.95 -4.05 5.51
CA GLY A 304 -31.20 -3.83 4.78
C GLY A 304 -32.47 -4.12 5.58
N ARG A 305 -32.39 -4.94 6.64
CA ARG A 305 -33.56 -5.25 7.48
C ARG A 305 -33.93 -4.06 8.37
N ARG A 306 -32.95 -3.53 9.14
CA ARG A 306 -33.19 -2.33 9.95
C ARG A 306 -33.49 -1.13 9.08
N ALA A 307 -32.78 -0.96 7.94
CA ALA A 307 -33.03 0.12 6.99
C ALA A 307 -34.47 0.10 6.45
N LEU A 308 -34.99 -1.05 6.03
CA LEU A 308 -36.38 -1.18 5.54
C LEU A 308 -37.38 -0.85 6.64
N THR A 309 -37.17 -1.34 7.86
CA THR A 309 -38.02 -1.01 9.01
C THR A 309 -38.01 0.48 9.30
N GLY A 310 -36.86 1.14 9.18
CA GLY A 310 -36.72 2.59 9.33
C GLY A 310 -37.46 3.37 8.25
N TYR A 311 -37.34 2.98 7.00
CA TYR A 311 -38.10 3.61 5.91
C TYR A 311 -39.62 3.40 6.07
N ASP A 312 -40.08 2.23 6.53
CA ASP A 312 -41.49 1.98 6.83
C ASP A 312 -42.00 2.87 7.97
N ARG A 313 -41.18 3.07 9.03
CA ARG A 313 -41.50 4.02 10.12
C ARG A 313 -41.62 5.45 9.61
N VAL A 314 -40.69 5.91 8.74
CA VAL A 314 -40.74 7.26 8.13
C VAL A 314 -42.04 7.44 7.33
N VAL A 315 -42.47 6.44 6.57
CA VAL A 315 -43.73 6.47 5.82
C VAL A 315 -44.92 6.58 6.78
N ALA A 316 -44.95 5.78 7.86
CA ALA A 316 -46.02 5.84 8.85
C ALA A 316 -46.06 7.17 9.60
N LEU A 317 -44.94 7.73 10.00
CA LEU A 317 -44.82 9.03 10.63
C LEU A 317 -45.27 10.17 9.69
N SER A 318 -44.98 10.06 8.38
CA SER A 318 -45.39 11.02 7.37
C SER A 318 -46.91 11.02 7.10
N ALA A 319 -47.55 9.84 7.21
CA ALA A 319 -49.00 9.70 7.04
C ALA A 319 -49.82 10.34 8.21
N ASN A 320 -49.19 10.44 9.38
CA ASN A 320 -49.84 10.97 10.59
C ASN A 320 -49.62 12.48 10.82
N THR A 321 -48.93 13.18 9.92
CA THR A 321 -48.67 14.62 10.04
C THR A 321 -49.80 15.44 9.40
N ILE A 322 -50.28 16.49 10.09
CA ILE A 322 -51.39 17.36 9.67
C ILE A 322 -51.00 18.14 8.38
N ASP A 323 -49.71 18.37 8.12
CA ASP A 323 -49.16 19.15 7.01
C ASP A 323 -48.90 18.35 5.72
N GLY A 324 -49.26 17.06 5.66
CA GLY A 324 -49.17 16.26 4.44
C GLY A 324 -47.75 16.18 3.81
N VAL A 325 -46.71 16.14 4.65
CA VAL A 325 -45.31 16.12 4.16
C VAL A 325 -45.09 14.88 3.30
N SER A 326 -44.87 15.09 2.00
CA SER A 326 -44.68 13.99 1.05
C SER A 326 -43.34 13.23 1.33
N VAL A 327 -43.38 11.94 1.18
CA VAL A 327 -42.19 11.09 1.30
C VAL A 327 -41.28 11.33 0.08
N PRO A 328 -39.98 11.65 0.26
CA PRO A 328 -39.08 11.95 -0.87
C PRO A 328 -38.92 10.77 -1.83
N LEU A 329 -39.05 11.04 -3.14
CA LEU A 329 -38.93 10.00 -4.17
C LEU A 329 -37.63 9.14 -4.06
N PRO A 330 -36.43 9.72 -3.81
CA PRO A 330 -35.24 8.92 -3.64
C PRO A 330 -35.35 7.90 -2.50
N MET A 331 -35.98 8.26 -1.38
CA MET A 331 -36.24 7.34 -0.27
C MET A 331 -37.22 6.22 -0.69
N ARG A 332 -38.28 6.56 -1.43
CA ARG A 332 -39.26 5.59 -1.94
C ARG A 332 -38.59 4.57 -2.87
N VAL A 333 -37.64 4.99 -3.72
CA VAL A 333 -36.85 4.11 -4.58
C VAL A 333 -36.05 3.10 -3.76
N GLU A 334 -35.32 3.55 -2.74
CA GLU A 334 -34.51 2.66 -1.90
C GLU A 334 -35.37 1.74 -1.03
N ARG A 335 -36.49 2.25 -0.50
CA ARG A 335 -37.47 1.42 0.17
C ARG A 335 -38.01 0.29 -0.74
N ALA A 336 -38.39 0.62 -1.97
CA ALA A 336 -38.86 -0.34 -2.95
C ALA A 336 -37.76 -1.39 -3.30
N ARG A 337 -36.50 -0.96 -3.40
CA ARG A 337 -35.36 -1.87 -3.59
C ARG A 337 -35.25 -2.88 -2.45
N LEU A 338 -35.33 -2.43 -1.20
CA LEU A 338 -35.27 -3.31 -0.03
C LEU A 338 -36.48 -4.23 0.07
N MET A 339 -37.71 -3.71 -0.16
CA MET A 339 -38.91 -4.57 -0.25
C MET A 339 -38.76 -5.66 -1.28
N GLY A 340 -38.13 -5.38 -2.42
CA GLY A 340 -37.83 -6.37 -3.46
C GLY A 340 -36.88 -7.48 -3.03
N THR A 341 -36.17 -7.36 -1.91
CA THR A 341 -35.36 -8.43 -1.31
C THR A 341 -36.18 -9.38 -0.43
N VAL A 342 -37.35 -8.94 0.03
CA VAL A 342 -38.27 -9.71 0.89
C VAL A 342 -39.33 -10.36 0.01
N GLN A 343 -39.35 -11.69 -0.06
CA GLN A 343 -40.21 -12.43 -1.00
C GLN A 343 -41.70 -12.06 -0.89
N THR A 344 -42.23 -11.88 0.30
CA THR A 344 -43.62 -11.52 0.55
C THR A 344 -43.98 -10.07 0.17
N ARG A 345 -42.99 -9.21 -0.03
CA ARG A 345 -43.18 -7.78 -0.35
C ARG A 345 -42.80 -7.40 -1.78
N GLN A 346 -42.42 -8.37 -2.61
CA GLN A 346 -41.97 -8.11 -3.99
C GLN A 346 -43.07 -7.44 -4.86
N GLU A 347 -44.35 -7.82 -4.66
CA GLU A 347 -45.43 -7.20 -5.42
C GLU A 347 -45.67 -5.74 -4.97
N GLU A 348 -45.58 -5.48 -3.67
CA GLU A 348 -45.60 -4.12 -3.13
C GLU A 348 -44.47 -3.26 -3.72
N ALA A 349 -43.26 -3.82 -3.81
CA ALA A 349 -42.12 -3.16 -4.42
C ALA A 349 -42.37 -2.81 -5.90
N ILE A 350 -42.99 -3.72 -6.66
CA ILE A 350 -43.30 -3.50 -8.06
C ILE A 350 -44.34 -2.39 -8.25
N GLN A 351 -45.37 -2.36 -7.40
CA GLN A 351 -46.37 -1.28 -7.45
C GLN A 351 -45.71 0.07 -7.11
N GLU A 352 -44.80 0.10 -6.15
CA GLU A 352 -44.08 1.31 -5.79
C GLU A 352 -43.15 1.79 -6.92
N PHE A 353 -42.38 0.88 -7.57
CA PHE A 353 -41.57 1.23 -8.75
C PHE A 353 -42.41 1.80 -9.89
N ARG A 354 -43.61 1.25 -10.13
CA ARG A 354 -44.54 1.76 -11.14
C ARG A 354 -45.02 3.16 -10.79
N ALA A 355 -45.48 3.38 -9.54
CA ALA A 355 -45.98 4.66 -9.08
C ALA A 355 -44.89 5.76 -9.14
N ILE A 356 -43.62 5.41 -8.88
CA ILE A 356 -42.50 6.33 -9.00
C ILE A 356 -42.23 6.67 -10.47
N ARG A 357 -42.26 5.70 -11.39
CA ARG A 357 -42.09 5.94 -12.83
C ARG A 357 -43.14 6.90 -13.37
N ASP A 358 -44.41 6.75 -12.93
CA ASP A 358 -45.53 7.56 -13.43
C ASP A 358 -45.45 9.03 -13.02
N VAL A 359 -44.65 9.38 -12.02
CA VAL A 359 -44.56 10.76 -11.48
C VAL A 359 -43.18 11.40 -11.64
N THR A 360 -42.11 10.65 -11.96
CA THR A 360 -40.77 11.24 -12.05
C THR A 360 -40.36 11.51 -13.49
N THR A 361 -39.79 12.70 -13.72
CA THR A 361 -39.11 13.09 -14.95
C THR A 361 -37.61 13.31 -14.71
N ASP A 362 -37.14 13.15 -13.46
CA ASP A 362 -35.73 13.28 -13.10
C ASP A 362 -34.94 12.06 -13.56
N ASP A 363 -33.98 12.26 -14.43
CA ASP A 363 -33.17 11.18 -15.02
C ASP A 363 -32.48 10.32 -13.96
N ARG A 364 -31.98 10.92 -12.87
CA ARG A 364 -31.28 10.21 -11.79
C ARG A 364 -32.22 9.30 -11.00
N ILE A 365 -33.42 9.81 -10.66
CA ILE A 365 -34.41 9.05 -9.89
C ILE A 365 -35.04 7.97 -10.77
N GLY A 366 -35.49 8.35 -11.97
CA GLY A 366 -36.15 7.45 -12.91
C GLY A 366 -35.22 6.35 -13.43
N GLY A 367 -33.99 6.70 -13.74
CA GLY A 367 -32.97 5.74 -14.16
C GLY A 367 -32.69 4.69 -13.08
N ARG A 368 -32.47 5.14 -11.83
CA ARG A 368 -32.29 4.27 -10.67
C ARG A 368 -33.52 3.38 -10.42
N ASN A 369 -34.72 3.96 -10.51
CA ASN A 369 -35.98 3.26 -10.33
C ASN A 369 -36.14 2.09 -11.32
N LEU A 370 -35.97 2.37 -12.60
CA LEU A 370 -36.15 1.36 -13.68
C LEU A 370 -35.08 0.26 -13.62
N GLU A 371 -33.83 0.56 -13.33
CA GLU A 371 -32.79 -0.47 -13.23
C GLU A 371 -33.01 -1.36 -11.98
N LEU A 372 -33.39 -0.82 -10.82
CA LEU A 372 -33.72 -1.60 -9.63
C LEU A 372 -34.94 -2.50 -9.87
N TRP A 373 -35.96 -2.00 -10.57
CA TRP A 373 -37.08 -2.81 -11.01
C TRP A 373 -36.66 -3.93 -11.95
N ALA A 374 -35.77 -3.64 -12.93
CA ALA A 374 -35.21 -4.63 -13.83
C ALA A 374 -34.39 -5.70 -13.07
N GLN A 375 -33.63 -5.30 -12.05
CA GLN A 375 -32.88 -6.25 -11.20
C GLN A 375 -33.81 -7.16 -10.42
N LEU A 376 -34.94 -6.65 -9.88
CA LEU A 376 -35.95 -7.49 -9.22
C LEU A 376 -36.53 -8.51 -10.22
N ARG A 377 -36.93 -8.06 -11.42
CA ARG A 377 -37.50 -8.97 -12.45
C ARG A 377 -36.48 -10.00 -12.94
N ARG A 378 -35.18 -9.66 -12.98
CA ARG A 378 -34.11 -10.62 -13.29
C ARG A 378 -33.98 -11.71 -12.23
N ARG A 379 -34.04 -11.35 -10.94
CA ARG A 379 -34.06 -12.35 -9.85
C ARG A 379 -35.25 -13.29 -9.91
N GLN A 380 -36.37 -12.84 -10.49
CA GLN A 380 -37.55 -13.66 -10.74
C GLN A 380 -37.45 -14.49 -12.02
N GLY A 381 -36.36 -14.39 -12.81
CA GLY A 381 -36.21 -15.11 -14.08
C GLY A 381 -37.02 -14.53 -15.24
N LEU A 382 -37.53 -13.31 -15.12
CA LEU A 382 -38.43 -12.68 -16.09
C LEU A 382 -37.67 -11.81 -17.10
N ASP A 383 -36.86 -12.45 -17.96
CA ASP A 383 -35.94 -11.77 -18.88
C ASP A 383 -36.65 -10.83 -19.89
N GLU A 384 -37.86 -11.13 -20.28
CA GLU A 384 -38.62 -10.27 -21.18
C GLU A 384 -39.01 -8.95 -20.54
N HIS A 385 -39.40 -8.98 -19.27
CA HIS A 385 -39.65 -7.79 -18.49
C HIS A 385 -38.37 -6.97 -18.30
N VAL A 386 -37.24 -7.62 -18.07
CA VAL A 386 -35.94 -6.94 -17.96
C VAL A 386 -35.60 -6.21 -19.26
N ARG A 387 -35.82 -6.84 -20.43
CA ARG A 387 -35.60 -6.19 -21.75
C ARG A 387 -36.50 -4.97 -21.92
N THR A 388 -37.77 -5.08 -21.55
CA THR A 388 -38.74 -3.96 -21.62
C THR A 388 -38.35 -2.80 -20.73
N LEU A 389 -38.04 -3.07 -19.45
CA LEU A 389 -37.64 -2.04 -18.47
C LEU A 389 -36.35 -1.33 -18.91
N ARG A 390 -35.37 -2.05 -19.42
CA ARG A 390 -34.14 -1.47 -19.94
C ARG A 390 -34.32 -0.69 -21.25
N ARG A 391 -35.33 -1.02 -22.04
CA ARG A 391 -35.71 -0.21 -23.19
C ARG A 391 -36.30 1.12 -22.71
N TRP A 392 -37.25 1.10 -21.76
CA TRP A 392 -37.80 2.32 -21.15
C TRP A 392 -36.71 3.18 -20.52
N LEU A 393 -35.78 2.58 -19.81
CA LEU A 393 -34.64 3.27 -19.22
C LEU A 393 -33.85 4.09 -20.25
N LEU A 394 -33.56 3.49 -21.41
CA LEU A 394 -32.82 4.15 -22.49
C LEU A 394 -33.65 5.20 -23.25
N GLU A 395 -34.98 5.05 -23.28
CA GLU A 395 -35.91 5.95 -23.96
C GLU A 395 -36.33 7.13 -23.08
N GLU A 396 -36.64 6.87 -21.83
CA GLU A 396 -37.23 7.85 -20.90
C GLU A 396 -36.17 8.61 -20.09
N HIS A 397 -35.01 7.96 -19.79
CA HIS A 397 -33.95 8.52 -18.96
C HIS A 397 -32.55 8.30 -19.57
N PRO A 398 -32.35 8.75 -20.82
CA PRO A 398 -31.10 8.46 -21.59
C PRO A 398 -29.84 9.06 -20.96
N ASN A 399 -29.97 10.13 -20.15
CA ASN A 399 -28.85 10.81 -19.47
C ASN A 399 -28.55 10.26 -18.09
N SER A 400 -29.27 9.23 -17.65
CA SER A 400 -29.00 8.61 -16.34
C SER A 400 -27.72 7.77 -16.37
N SER A 401 -27.09 7.62 -15.19
CA SER A 401 -25.93 6.74 -15.02
C SER A 401 -26.27 5.29 -15.38
N GLU A 402 -27.45 4.84 -15.02
CA GLU A 402 -27.96 3.50 -15.27
C GLU A 402 -28.16 3.24 -16.77
N ALA A 403 -28.62 4.23 -17.53
CA ALA A 403 -28.72 4.13 -19.00
C ALA A 403 -27.35 3.99 -19.64
N ALA A 404 -26.35 4.74 -19.17
CA ALA A 404 -24.98 4.63 -19.63
C ALA A 404 -24.38 3.23 -19.34
N GLU A 405 -24.64 2.66 -18.15
CA GLU A 405 -24.21 1.30 -17.79
C GLU A 405 -24.88 0.23 -18.67
N VAL A 406 -26.15 0.34 -18.94
CA VAL A 406 -26.88 -0.58 -19.84
C VAL A 406 -26.36 -0.48 -21.27
N ALA A 407 -26.12 0.73 -21.78
CA ALA A 407 -25.57 0.96 -23.11
C ALA A 407 -24.15 0.38 -23.23
N TRP A 408 -23.30 0.62 -22.21
CA TRP A 408 -21.97 0.02 -22.13
C TRP A 408 -22.02 -1.52 -22.14
N SER A 409 -22.90 -2.11 -21.32
CA SER A 409 -23.04 -3.57 -21.24
C SER A 409 -23.42 -4.18 -22.59
N ARG A 410 -24.35 -3.55 -23.32
CA ARG A 410 -24.74 -4.02 -24.67
C ARG A 410 -23.58 -3.92 -25.68
N ALA A 411 -22.88 -2.80 -25.70
CA ALA A 411 -21.74 -2.59 -26.57
C ALA A 411 -20.61 -3.58 -26.28
N SER A 412 -20.30 -3.81 -24.98
CA SER A 412 -19.27 -4.75 -24.55
C SER A 412 -19.63 -6.20 -24.87
N GLN A 413 -20.90 -6.58 -24.84
CA GLN A 413 -21.34 -7.91 -25.27
C GLN A 413 -21.15 -8.12 -26.77
N ALA A 414 -21.48 -7.13 -27.60
CA ALA A 414 -21.22 -7.18 -29.05
C ALA A 414 -19.70 -7.30 -29.29
N ASP A 415 -18.88 -6.51 -28.61
CA ASP A 415 -17.41 -6.58 -28.68
C ASP A 415 -16.87 -7.97 -28.30
N SER A 416 -17.34 -8.54 -27.19
CA SER A 416 -16.89 -9.87 -26.74
C SER A 416 -17.27 -11.01 -27.68
N ARG A 417 -18.34 -10.83 -28.47
CA ARG A 417 -18.74 -11.77 -29.52
C ARG A 417 -18.01 -11.55 -30.85
N GLY A 418 -17.13 -10.55 -30.92
CA GLY A 418 -16.42 -10.19 -32.13
C GLY A 418 -17.27 -9.39 -33.15
N GLU A 419 -18.48 -8.95 -32.78
CA GLU A 419 -19.37 -8.13 -33.60
C GLU A 419 -18.92 -6.66 -33.58
N LEU A 420 -17.66 -6.43 -34.03
CA LEU A 420 -16.96 -5.16 -33.80
C LEU A 420 -17.67 -3.95 -34.43
N ASP A 421 -18.32 -4.07 -35.57
CA ASP A 421 -19.07 -2.96 -36.20
C ASP A 421 -20.31 -2.60 -35.38
N SER A 422 -20.99 -3.59 -34.82
CA SER A 422 -22.10 -3.38 -33.90
C SER A 422 -21.63 -2.70 -32.61
N ALA A 423 -20.51 -3.17 -32.03
CA ALA A 423 -19.90 -2.59 -30.84
C ALA A 423 -19.51 -1.12 -31.08
N LEU A 424 -18.83 -0.80 -32.17
CA LEU A 424 -18.43 0.56 -32.53
C LEU A 424 -19.62 1.51 -32.62
N ARG A 425 -20.72 1.09 -33.32
CA ARG A 425 -21.94 1.91 -33.38
C ARG A 425 -22.52 2.17 -31.99
N GLN A 426 -22.59 1.16 -31.16
CA GLN A 426 -23.14 1.28 -29.79
C GLN A 426 -22.25 2.12 -28.88
N TYR A 427 -20.92 1.99 -28.99
CA TYR A 427 -19.97 2.85 -28.25
C TYR A 427 -20.09 4.32 -28.71
N ALA A 428 -20.29 4.57 -30.00
CA ALA A 428 -20.49 5.92 -30.54
C ALA A 428 -21.77 6.57 -29.97
N VAL A 429 -22.89 5.82 -29.93
CA VAL A 429 -24.17 6.27 -29.37
C VAL A 429 -23.98 6.59 -27.86
N LEU A 430 -23.32 5.70 -27.12
CA LEU A 430 -23.03 5.93 -25.70
C LEU A 430 -22.19 7.20 -25.50
N SER A 431 -21.16 7.39 -26.32
CA SER A 431 -20.27 8.56 -26.24
C SER A 431 -20.97 9.87 -26.57
N SER A 432 -22.02 9.87 -27.39
CA SER A 432 -22.80 11.08 -27.71
C SER A 432 -23.87 11.38 -26.67
N ASN A 433 -24.58 10.36 -26.18
CA ASN A 433 -25.71 10.55 -25.27
C ASN A 433 -25.28 10.83 -23.82
N ALA A 434 -24.20 10.20 -23.36
CA ALA A 434 -23.69 10.35 -22.01
C ALA A 434 -22.26 10.94 -22.02
N ARG A 435 -22.04 12.04 -22.73
CA ARG A 435 -20.77 12.60 -23.12
C ARG A 435 -19.76 12.75 -21.97
N THR A 436 -20.23 13.14 -20.78
CA THR A 436 -19.39 13.37 -19.59
C THR A 436 -19.31 12.14 -18.65
N HIS A 437 -20.06 11.09 -18.94
CA HIS A 437 -20.09 9.92 -18.10
C HIS A 437 -18.81 9.07 -18.29
N ALA A 438 -18.30 8.45 -17.21
CA ALA A 438 -17.07 7.65 -17.27
C ALA A 438 -17.11 6.52 -18.32
N ARG A 439 -18.31 5.93 -18.58
CA ARG A 439 -18.50 4.92 -19.63
C ARG A 439 -18.33 5.44 -21.04
N ALA A 440 -18.68 6.71 -21.29
CA ALA A 440 -18.42 7.34 -22.58
C ALA A 440 -16.91 7.44 -22.87
N GLY A 441 -16.13 7.85 -21.85
CA GLY A 441 -14.67 7.83 -21.96
C GLY A 441 -14.11 6.43 -22.22
N GLN A 442 -14.61 5.40 -21.51
CA GLN A 442 -14.22 4.01 -21.76
C GLN A 442 -14.60 3.54 -23.16
N ALA A 443 -15.79 3.92 -23.64
CA ALA A 443 -16.27 3.58 -24.98
C ALA A 443 -15.37 4.16 -26.08
N ARG A 444 -14.98 5.45 -25.95
CA ARG A 444 -14.01 6.07 -26.87
C ARG A 444 -12.68 5.34 -26.89
N MET A 445 -12.11 5.09 -25.71
CA MET A 445 -10.83 4.38 -25.61
C MET A 445 -10.92 2.97 -26.22
N ARG A 446 -12.00 2.25 -25.98
CA ARG A 446 -12.21 0.92 -26.57
C ARG A 446 -12.40 0.98 -28.08
N SER A 447 -13.16 1.95 -28.58
CA SER A 447 -13.30 2.18 -30.03
C SER A 447 -11.96 2.47 -30.69
N GLY A 448 -11.12 3.31 -30.08
CA GLY A 448 -9.76 3.57 -30.53
C GLY A 448 -8.92 2.28 -30.64
N GLN A 449 -8.97 1.42 -29.63
CA GLN A 449 -8.29 0.11 -29.64
C GLN A 449 -8.80 -0.82 -30.74
N ILE A 450 -10.12 -0.83 -31.02
CA ILE A 450 -10.68 -1.61 -32.12
C ILE A 450 -10.17 -1.10 -33.50
N TYR A 451 -10.14 0.22 -33.70
CA TYR A 451 -9.59 0.81 -34.92
C TYR A 451 -8.08 0.55 -35.05
N LEU A 452 -7.31 0.59 -33.97
CA LEU A 452 -5.91 0.15 -33.98
C LEU A 452 -5.76 -1.30 -34.43
N GLY A 453 -6.64 -2.20 -33.93
CA GLY A 453 -6.67 -3.60 -34.33
C GLY A 453 -6.95 -3.78 -35.84
N ARG A 454 -7.72 -2.89 -36.44
CA ARG A 454 -8.06 -2.86 -37.89
C ARG A 454 -7.02 -2.10 -38.71
N SER A 455 -6.00 -1.53 -38.11
CA SER A 455 -5.03 -0.65 -38.78
C SER A 455 -5.66 0.61 -39.40
N ASP A 456 -6.84 1.01 -38.92
CA ASP A 456 -7.54 2.23 -39.36
C ASP A 456 -7.04 3.43 -38.55
N ARG A 457 -5.90 3.97 -38.99
CA ARG A 457 -5.17 5.03 -38.29
C ARG A 457 -5.96 6.32 -38.18
N VAL A 458 -6.73 6.66 -39.21
CA VAL A 458 -7.52 7.90 -39.28
C VAL A 458 -8.61 7.89 -38.20
N GLN A 459 -9.40 6.80 -38.19
CA GLN A 459 -10.46 6.66 -37.19
C GLN A 459 -9.91 6.54 -35.77
N ALA A 460 -8.81 5.79 -35.58
CA ALA A 460 -8.16 5.67 -34.28
C ALA A 460 -7.71 7.05 -33.75
N ALA A 461 -7.01 7.86 -34.54
CA ALA A 461 -6.59 9.21 -34.19
C ALA A 461 -7.79 10.07 -33.77
N GLY A 462 -8.82 10.15 -34.64
CA GLY A 462 -10.01 10.97 -34.35
C GLY A 462 -10.76 10.58 -33.08
N VAL A 463 -10.84 9.29 -32.76
CA VAL A 463 -11.50 8.83 -31.53
C VAL A 463 -10.68 9.17 -30.28
N PHE A 464 -9.35 9.04 -30.31
CA PHE A 464 -8.51 9.42 -29.18
C PHE A 464 -8.47 10.94 -28.97
N GLU A 465 -8.44 11.72 -30.05
CA GLU A 465 -8.55 13.18 -30.01
C GLU A 465 -9.90 13.61 -29.43
N GLY A 466 -11.01 12.99 -29.88
CA GLY A 466 -12.33 13.22 -29.30
C GLY A 466 -12.43 12.84 -27.82
N TYR A 467 -11.64 11.87 -27.35
CA TYR A 467 -11.53 11.63 -25.91
C TYR A 467 -10.90 12.83 -25.20
N LEU A 468 -9.83 13.39 -25.75
CA LEU A 468 -9.12 14.53 -25.15
C LEU A 468 -9.98 15.81 -25.12
N GLU A 469 -10.86 15.98 -26.10
CA GLU A 469 -11.83 17.09 -26.12
C GLU A 469 -12.89 16.96 -25.01
N ASP A 470 -13.44 15.75 -24.84
CA ASP A 470 -14.51 15.51 -23.87
C ASP A 470 -13.99 15.29 -22.44
N PHE A 471 -12.78 14.78 -22.29
CA PHE A 471 -12.16 14.42 -21.00
C PHE A 471 -10.73 14.96 -20.90
N PRO A 472 -10.51 16.29 -20.91
CA PRO A 472 -9.16 16.87 -20.89
C PRO A 472 -8.38 16.54 -19.61
N GLU A 473 -9.08 16.29 -18.48
CA GLU A 473 -8.54 15.83 -17.20
C GLU A 473 -8.92 14.36 -16.90
N GLY A 474 -9.40 13.63 -17.89
CA GLY A 474 -9.85 12.26 -17.73
C GLY A 474 -8.69 11.32 -17.36
N ARG A 475 -8.95 10.30 -16.54
CA ARG A 475 -7.92 9.33 -16.06
C ARG A 475 -7.05 8.71 -17.15
N ARG A 476 -7.48 8.70 -18.41
CA ARG A 476 -6.78 8.09 -19.54
C ARG A 476 -6.26 9.12 -20.56
N TRP A 477 -6.20 10.40 -20.19
CA TRP A 477 -5.77 11.45 -21.11
C TRP A 477 -4.36 11.22 -21.67
N GLN A 478 -3.45 10.71 -20.88
CA GLN A 478 -2.08 10.40 -21.30
C GLN A 478 -2.07 9.28 -22.37
N GLU A 479 -2.84 8.23 -22.12
CA GLU A 479 -2.99 7.13 -23.05
C GLU A 479 -3.60 7.60 -24.38
N ALA A 480 -4.67 8.41 -24.30
CA ALA A 480 -5.31 8.98 -25.47
C ALA A 480 -4.37 9.90 -26.25
N SER A 481 -3.61 10.78 -25.56
CA SER A 481 -2.60 11.65 -26.16
C SER A 481 -1.50 10.82 -26.87
N TYR A 482 -1.01 9.78 -26.22
CA TYR A 482 0.03 8.94 -26.80
C TYR A 482 -0.46 8.25 -28.07
N TRP A 483 -1.63 7.60 -28.04
CA TRP A 483 -2.16 6.90 -29.20
C TRP A 483 -2.59 7.85 -30.33
N ALA A 484 -3.15 9.02 -30.01
CA ALA A 484 -3.40 10.08 -31.00
C ALA A 484 -2.08 10.52 -31.66
N GLY A 485 -1.07 10.85 -30.88
CA GLY A 485 0.25 11.24 -31.37
C GLY A 485 0.90 10.16 -32.24
N ARG A 486 0.87 8.90 -31.81
CA ARG A 486 1.41 7.78 -32.57
C ARG A 486 0.68 7.59 -33.93
N MET A 487 -0.65 7.68 -33.92
CA MET A 487 -1.43 7.56 -35.16
C MET A 487 -1.16 8.74 -36.11
N ARG A 488 -1.05 9.96 -35.59
CA ARG A 488 -0.66 11.13 -36.39
C ARG A 488 0.74 10.98 -37.00
N MET A 489 1.71 10.45 -36.23
CA MET A 489 3.05 10.14 -36.72
C MET A 489 3.01 9.13 -37.87
N GLU A 490 2.23 8.04 -37.73
CA GLU A 490 2.07 7.01 -38.78
C GLU A 490 1.33 7.51 -40.02
N LEU A 491 0.52 8.57 -39.91
CA LEU A 491 -0.15 9.27 -41.02
C LEU A 491 0.71 10.36 -41.68
N GLY A 492 1.93 10.62 -41.15
CA GLY A 492 2.83 11.64 -41.65
C GLY A 492 2.60 13.04 -41.09
N ASP A 493 1.65 13.23 -40.18
CA ASP A 493 1.39 14.49 -39.50
C ASP A 493 2.28 14.60 -38.20
N THR A 494 3.56 14.85 -38.45
CA THR A 494 4.57 14.94 -37.37
C THR A 494 4.31 16.09 -36.41
N SER A 495 3.76 17.21 -36.90
CA SER A 495 3.46 18.38 -36.07
C SER A 495 2.37 18.08 -35.03
N ALA A 496 1.27 17.47 -35.46
CA ALA A 496 0.21 17.05 -34.51
C ALA A 496 0.72 15.95 -33.56
N ALA A 497 1.54 15.02 -34.06
CA ALA A 497 2.15 13.99 -33.22
C ALA A 497 3.00 14.57 -32.11
N GLU A 498 3.92 15.47 -32.44
CA GLU A 498 4.76 16.15 -31.47
C GLU A 498 3.95 16.93 -30.44
N LYS A 499 2.90 17.65 -30.86
CA LYS A 499 2.03 18.38 -29.93
C LYS A 499 1.42 17.47 -28.87
N HIS A 500 0.85 16.33 -29.28
CA HIS A 500 0.28 15.37 -28.35
C HIS A 500 1.30 14.78 -27.38
N ILE A 501 2.47 14.40 -27.87
CA ILE A 501 3.51 13.77 -27.03
C ILE A 501 4.16 14.80 -26.09
N ARG A 502 4.48 15.99 -26.57
CA ARG A 502 5.09 17.04 -25.72
C ARG A 502 4.12 17.51 -24.63
N GLN A 503 2.81 17.51 -24.89
CA GLN A 503 1.81 17.79 -23.86
C GLN A 503 1.86 16.79 -22.70
N ILE A 504 2.10 15.50 -22.96
CA ILE A 504 2.25 14.50 -21.89
C ILE A 504 3.45 14.85 -21.04
N LYS A 505 4.63 15.08 -21.67
CA LYS A 505 5.87 15.41 -20.97
C LYS A 505 5.75 16.69 -20.13
N THR A 506 5.01 17.69 -20.61
CA THR A 506 4.83 18.96 -19.89
C THR A 506 3.91 18.79 -18.68
N ARG A 507 2.79 18.05 -18.82
CA ARG A 507 1.79 17.94 -17.74
C ARG A 507 2.15 16.88 -16.70
N ASP A 508 2.77 15.77 -17.14
CA ASP A 508 3.16 14.66 -16.27
C ASP A 508 4.47 14.01 -16.76
N PRO A 509 5.62 14.64 -16.46
CA PRO A 509 6.92 14.15 -16.92
C PRO A 509 7.28 12.76 -16.35
N VAL A 510 6.69 12.33 -15.25
CA VAL A 510 6.98 11.06 -14.57
C VAL A 510 6.03 9.93 -14.95
N SER A 511 5.24 10.09 -16.01
CA SER A 511 4.31 9.07 -16.46
C SER A 511 4.96 8.03 -17.39
N TYR A 512 4.34 6.85 -17.46
CA TYR A 512 4.70 5.83 -18.44
C TYR A 512 4.68 6.38 -19.88
N TYR A 513 3.64 7.17 -20.20
CA TYR A 513 3.48 7.72 -21.56
C TYR A 513 4.45 8.85 -21.87
N ALA A 514 5.02 9.54 -20.89
CA ALA A 514 6.13 10.47 -21.11
C ALA A 514 7.41 9.73 -21.53
N VAL A 515 7.69 8.59 -20.87
CA VAL A 515 8.85 7.76 -21.20
C VAL A 515 8.75 7.21 -22.62
N ILE A 516 7.69 6.49 -22.94
CA ILE A 516 7.52 5.87 -24.28
C ILE A 516 7.22 6.92 -25.37
N GLY A 517 6.72 8.09 -25.01
CA GLY A 517 6.51 9.20 -25.92
C GLY A 517 7.83 9.81 -26.41
N ALA A 518 8.83 9.96 -25.55
CA ALA A 518 10.17 10.35 -25.95
C ALA A 518 10.77 9.35 -26.96
N GLU A 519 10.63 8.04 -26.70
CA GLU A 519 11.06 6.98 -27.63
C GLU A 519 10.37 7.10 -29.01
N LEU A 520 9.05 7.40 -29.01
CA LEU A 520 8.29 7.60 -30.24
C LEU A 520 8.81 8.75 -31.09
N LEU A 521 9.28 9.84 -30.44
CA LEU A 521 9.89 10.99 -31.12
C LEU A 521 11.37 10.76 -31.49
N GLY A 522 11.99 9.63 -31.08
CA GLY A 522 13.42 9.38 -31.26
C GLY A 522 14.29 10.25 -30.35
N GLU A 523 13.72 10.75 -29.25
CA GLU A 523 14.40 11.59 -28.27
C GLU A 523 14.81 10.75 -27.03
N LEU A 524 15.88 11.17 -26.36
CA LEU A 524 16.17 10.64 -25.03
C LEU A 524 15.10 11.13 -24.05
N TYR A 525 14.61 10.22 -23.23
CA TYR A 525 13.72 10.62 -22.14
C TYR A 525 14.51 11.46 -21.13
N THR A 526 14.02 12.65 -20.86
CA THR A 526 14.56 13.59 -19.88
C THR A 526 13.43 14.23 -19.09
N MET A 527 13.72 14.58 -17.84
CA MET A 527 12.81 15.34 -16.99
C MET A 527 13.39 16.75 -16.85
N ASN A 528 12.65 17.76 -17.31
CA ASN A 528 13.00 19.16 -17.06
C ASN A 528 12.46 19.53 -15.68
N VAL A 529 13.23 19.26 -14.65
CA VAL A 529 12.93 19.66 -13.27
C VAL A 529 13.85 20.80 -12.86
N SER A 530 13.32 21.75 -12.08
CA SER A 530 14.11 22.83 -11.52
C SER A 530 15.09 22.30 -10.48
N ASP A 531 16.20 22.98 -10.31
CA ASP A 531 17.07 22.75 -9.15
C ASP A 531 16.33 23.14 -7.87
N ALA A 532 16.54 22.40 -6.81
CA ALA A 532 16.00 22.67 -5.50
C ALA A 532 17.09 23.09 -4.53
N ASP A 533 16.74 24.00 -3.63
CA ASP A 533 17.55 24.29 -2.46
C ASP A 533 17.61 23.08 -1.54
N ASP A 534 18.76 22.82 -0.95
CA ASP A 534 18.97 21.81 0.07
C ASP A 534 19.32 22.50 1.40
N PRO A 535 18.32 23.03 2.11
CA PRO A 535 18.53 23.72 3.37
C PRO A 535 18.92 22.73 4.48
N ALA A 536 19.69 23.23 5.45
CA ALA A 536 20.04 22.44 6.63
C ALA A 536 18.77 21.94 7.36
N ILE A 537 18.81 20.72 7.81
CA ILE A 537 17.72 20.10 8.58
C ILE A 537 17.51 20.88 9.88
N PRO A 538 16.28 21.33 10.20
CA PRO A 538 16.01 22.07 11.42
C PRO A 538 16.33 21.25 12.68
N PRO A 539 16.82 21.87 13.79
CA PRO A 539 17.17 21.12 15.01
C PRO A 539 16.03 20.29 15.60
N TRP A 540 14.78 20.75 15.48
CA TRP A 540 13.62 20.01 15.96
C TRP A 540 13.37 18.73 15.17
N LEU A 541 13.57 18.79 13.85
CA LEU A 541 13.42 17.63 12.95
C LEU A 541 14.55 16.62 13.18
N ASN A 542 15.79 17.11 13.33
CA ASN A 542 16.94 16.26 13.62
C ASN A 542 16.75 15.48 14.94
N ARG A 543 16.21 16.16 15.98
CA ARG A 543 15.90 15.54 17.26
C ARG A 543 14.85 14.44 17.10
N GLY A 544 13.72 14.74 16.46
CA GLY A 544 12.68 13.74 16.23
C GLY A 544 13.15 12.55 15.39
N LEU A 545 14.03 12.77 14.40
CA LEU A 545 14.65 11.67 13.67
C LEU A 545 15.57 10.81 14.55
N SER A 546 16.26 11.41 15.53
CA SER A 546 17.06 10.68 16.54
C SER A 546 16.17 9.89 17.49
N ASP A 547 15.02 10.44 17.87
CA ASP A 547 14.03 9.71 18.70
C ASP A 547 13.50 8.47 17.95
N ILE A 548 13.24 8.60 16.62
CA ILE A 548 12.87 7.46 15.78
C ILE A 548 13.99 6.40 15.72
N ASP A 549 15.26 6.81 15.68
CA ASP A 549 16.38 5.88 15.72
C ASP A 549 16.39 5.09 17.06
N LEU A 550 16.22 5.78 18.18
CA LEU A 550 16.14 5.14 19.49
C LEU A 550 14.95 4.15 19.57
N PHE A 551 13.77 4.60 19.22
CA PHE A 551 12.57 3.75 19.28
C PHE A 551 12.67 2.52 18.36
N THR A 552 13.25 2.69 17.17
CA THR A 552 13.48 1.57 16.22
C THR A 552 14.50 0.59 16.78
N GLU A 553 15.63 1.07 17.30
CA GLU A 553 16.68 0.23 17.90
C GLU A 553 16.18 -0.47 19.16
N ALA A 554 15.35 0.18 19.95
CA ALA A 554 14.70 -0.39 21.14
C ALA A 554 13.55 -1.37 20.80
N GLY A 555 13.06 -1.40 19.54
CA GLY A 555 11.90 -2.21 19.14
C GLY A 555 10.56 -1.62 19.57
N LEU A 556 10.50 -0.32 19.89
CA LEU A 556 9.29 0.43 20.25
C LEU A 556 8.61 0.98 18.98
N GLU A 557 8.06 0.10 18.14
CA GLU A 557 7.51 0.48 16.83
C GLU A 557 6.36 1.48 16.94
N GLN A 558 5.49 1.34 17.94
CA GLN A 558 4.38 2.28 18.16
C GLN A 558 4.88 3.70 18.48
N ALA A 559 5.97 3.81 19.25
CA ALA A 559 6.61 5.07 19.55
C ALA A 559 7.17 5.73 18.28
N ALA A 560 7.88 4.94 17.46
CA ALA A 560 8.43 5.41 16.20
C ALA A 560 7.33 5.92 15.24
N VAL A 561 6.22 5.21 15.12
CA VAL A 561 5.07 5.61 14.30
C VAL A 561 4.43 6.90 14.84
N ALA A 562 4.20 7.00 16.14
CA ALA A 562 3.62 8.19 16.78
C ALA A 562 4.51 9.43 16.57
N GLU A 563 5.83 9.27 16.66
CA GLU A 563 6.78 10.35 16.43
C GLU A 563 6.80 10.78 14.95
N ILE A 564 6.74 9.83 14.01
CA ILE A 564 6.61 10.12 12.57
C ILE A 564 5.35 10.95 12.30
N ASP A 565 4.20 10.57 12.87
CA ASP A 565 2.95 11.30 12.69
C ASP A 565 3.03 12.72 13.27
N ARG A 566 3.66 12.88 14.44
CA ARG A 566 3.91 14.20 15.04
C ARG A 566 4.79 15.07 14.15
N LEU A 567 5.92 14.52 13.67
CA LEU A 567 6.84 15.25 12.80
C LEU A 567 6.17 15.66 11.49
N ARG A 568 5.34 14.79 10.92
CA ARG A 568 4.58 15.10 9.70
C ARG A 568 3.63 16.27 9.92
N GLU A 569 2.93 16.32 11.07
CA GLU A 569 2.02 17.42 11.36
C GLU A 569 2.77 18.75 11.54
N VAL A 570 3.93 18.74 12.20
CA VAL A 570 4.77 19.93 12.36
C VAL A 570 5.36 20.38 11.01
N ALA A 571 5.82 19.43 10.18
CA ALA A 571 6.42 19.73 8.88
C ALA A 571 5.42 20.20 7.82
N ARG A 572 4.11 19.94 8.01
CA ARG A 572 3.04 20.14 7.00
C ARG A 572 3.00 21.54 6.38
N THR A 573 3.42 22.57 7.11
CA THR A 573 3.37 23.97 6.67
C THR A 573 4.56 24.38 5.81
N SER A 574 5.57 23.50 5.66
CA SER A 574 6.83 23.81 4.95
C SER A 574 7.20 22.65 4.02
N LYS A 575 7.24 22.93 2.72
CA LYS A 575 7.72 21.97 1.72
C LYS A 575 9.13 21.44 2.05
N ASN A 576 10.04 22.32 2.47
CA ASN A 576 11.43 21.94 2.77
C ASN A 576 11.52 21.03 4.01
N ASP A 577 10.72 21.30 5.05
CA ASP A 577 10.70 20.46 6.25
C ASP A 577 10.08 19.09 5.94
N MET A 578 9.03 19.07 5.12
CA MET A 578 8.40 17.83 4.68
C MET A 578 9.35 16.98 3.83
N LEU A 579 10.14 17.61 2.92
CA LEU A 579 11.17 16.92 2.16
C LEU A 579 12.30 16.42 3.07
N GLY A 580 12.76 17.22 4.02
CA GLY A 580 13.77 16.81 5.01
C GLY A 580 13.31 15.63 5.86
N LEU A 581 12.03 15.62 6.28
CA LEU A 581 11.43 14.48 6.96
C LEU A 581 11.40 13.25 6.05
N ALA A 582 10.97 13.39 4.81
CA ALA A 582 10.89 12.28 3.85
C ALA A 582 12.26 11.65 3.59
N GLU A 583 13.28 12.45 3.36
CA GLU A 583 14.68 12.03 3.16
C GLU A 583 15.21 11.32 4.42
N GLY A 584 14.99 11.91 5.59
CA GLY A 584 15.38 11.33 6.87
C GLY A 584 14.75 9.96 7.12
N LEU A 585 13.48 9.78 6.75
CA LEU A 585 12.77 8.50 6.86
C LEU A 585 13.26 7.47 5.83
N ILE A 586 13.53 7.88 4.58
CA ILE A 586 14.11 7.02 3.56
C ILE A 586 15.47 6.48 4.01
N ALA A 587 16.32 7.34 4.55
CA ALA A 587 17.63 6.96 5.06
C ALA A 587 17.55 5.94 6.22
N ARG A 588 16.44 5.89 6.92
CA ARG A 588 16.14 4.97 8.04
C ARG A 588 15.35 3.72 7.62
N GLY A 589 15.26 3.43 6.33
CA GLY A 589 14.51 2.28 5.80
C GLY A 589 12.98 2.44 5.82
N ARG A 590 12.46 3.60 6.24
CA ARG A 590 11.03 3.94 6.20
C ARG A 590 10.63 4.46 4.82
N THR A 591 11.12 3.80 3.77
CA THR A 591 11.09 4.30 2.38
C THR A 591 9.67 4.58 1.87
N ILE A 592 8.71 3.70 2.15
CA ILE A 592 7.31 3.90 1.72
C ILE A 592 6.73 5.18 2.32
N VAL A 593 7.03 5.45 3.60
CA VAL A 593 6.52 6.66 4.28
C VAL A 593 7.10 7.91 3.62
N GLY A 594 8.42 7.94 3.40
CA GLY A 594 9.08 9.06 2.71
C GLY A 594 8.56 9.28 1.29
N ILE A 595 8.39 8.22 0.50
CA ILE A 595 7.79 8.28 -0.84
C ILE A 595 6.37 8.88 -0.78
N ASN A 596 5.54 8.44 0.16
CA ASN A 596 4.17 8.95 0.29
C ASN A 596 4.13 10.43 0.67
N LEU A 597 5.07 10.92 1.48
CA LEU A 597 5.21 12.35 1.78
C LEU A 597 5.56 13.15 0.51
N GLY A 598 6.44 12.62 -0.33
CA GLY A 598 6.77 13.23 -1.63
C GLY A 598 5.55 13.32 -2.57
N TRP A 599 4.76 12.25 -2.65
CA TRP A 599 3.53 12.26 -3.45
C TRP A 599 2.45 13.17 -2.86
N ALA A 600 2.33 13.26 -1.52
CA ALA A 600 1.41 14.20 -0.87
C ALA A 600 1.73 15.66 -1.24
N LEU A 601 3.01 16.05 -1.24
CA LEU A 601 3.42 17.37 -1.73
C LEU A 601 3.01 17.60 -3.19
N ARG A 602 3.13 16.58 -4.02
CA ARG A 602 2.71 16.68 -5.43
C ARG A 602 1.19 16.85 -5.57
N ASP A 603 0.41 16.13 -4.78
CA ASP A 603 -1.06 16.21 -4.75
C ASP A 603 -1.53 17.58 -4.22
N GLU A 604 -0.76 18.24 -3.34
CA GLU A 604 -0.96 19.61 -2.88
C GLU A 604 -0.59 20.66 -3.93
N GLY A 605 -0.08 20.26 -5.10
CA GLY A 605 0.19 21.13 -6.23
C GLY A 605 1.64 21.63 -6.34
N HIS A 606 2.57 21.13 -5.52
CA HIS A 606 3.98 21.48 -5.65
C HIS A 606 4.58 20.94 -6.96
N GLU A 607 5.29 21.79 -7.71
CA GLU A 607 5.97 21.39 -8.93
C GLU A 607 7.13 20.44 -8.66
N TRP A 608 7.45 19.59 -9.65
CA TRP A 608 8.63 18.73 -9.60
C TRP A 608 9.91 19.56 -9.60
N ASP A 609 10.78 19.29 -8.65
CA ASP A 609 12.16 19.76 -8.60
C ASP A 609 13.13 18.60 -8.34
N SER A 610 14.42 18.87 -8.37
CA SER A 610 15.48 17.87 -8.25
C SER A 610 15.46 17.11 -6.90
N ARG A 611 14.91 17.68 -5.84
CA ARG A 611 14.80 17.07 -4.50
C ARG A 611 13.53 16.24 -4.38
N LEU A 612 12.37 16.81 -4.76
CA LEU A 612 11.09 16.12 -4.71
C LEU A 612 11.08 14.86 -5.58
N ILE A 613 11.71 14.91 -6.76
CA ILE A 613 11.77 13.74 -7.64
C ILE A 613 12.58 12.60 -7.02
N ARG A 614 13.67 12.90 -6.31
CA ARG A 614 14.50 11.91 -5.61
C ARG A 614 13.78 11.31 -4.40
N VAL A 615 12.97 12.09 -3.70
CA VAL A 615 12.09 11.58 -2.63
C VAL A 615 11.03 10.65 -3.19
N ALA A 616 10.39 10.99 -4.31
CA ALA A 616 9.37 10.15 -4.94
C ALA A 616 9.95 8.87 -5.60
N PHE A 617 11.20 8.94 -6.07
CA PHE A 617 11.93 7.84 -6.71
C PHE A 617 13.31 7.64 -6.06
N PRO A 618 13.38 7.31 -4.77
CA PRO A 618 14.65 7.06 -4.10
C PRO A 618 15.27 5.75 -4.56
N LEU A 619 16.60 5.64 -4.37
CA LEU A 619 17.36 4.41 -4.66
C LEU A 619 18.19 4.00 -3.42
N PRO A 620 17.55 3.52 -2.36
CA PRO A 620 18.27 2.88 -1.27
C PRO A 620 18.85 1.53 -1.73
N TYR A 621 19.77 0.98 -0.96
CA TYR A 621 20.48 -0.28 -1.28
C TYR A 621 21.29 -0.24 -2.59
N LEU A 622 21.76 0.93 -3.02
CA LEU A 622 22.43 1.08 -4.33
C LEU A 622 23.62 0.11 -4.50
N ASP A 623 24.48 -0.01 -3.48
CA ASP A 623 25.67 -0.86 -3.57
C ASP A 623 25.31 -2.33 -3.59
N LEU A 624 24.31 -2.75 -2.80
CA LEU A 624 23.74 -4.09 -2.85
C LEU A 624 23.16 -4.40 -4.23
N ILE A 625 22.35 -3.49 -4.80
CA ILE A 625 21.77 -3.67 -6.13
C ILE A 625 22.85 -3.78 -7.20
N ARG A 626 23.90 -2.94 -7.14
CA ARG A 626 25.02 -2.98 -8.10
C ARG A 626 25.78 -4.31 -8.05
N ARG A 627 26.05 -4.82 -6.85
CA ARG A 627 26.77 -6.10 -6.69
C ARG A 627 25.94 -7.28 -7.17
N GLU A 628 24.67 -7.34 -6.79
CA GLU A 628 23.77 -8.39 -7.29
C GLU A 628 23.57 -8.31 -8.80
N ALA A 629 23.43 -7.11 -9.34
CA ALA A 629 23.34 -6.89 -10.78
C ALA A 629 24.59 -7.38 -11.53
N MET A 630 25.76 -7.13 -10.97
CA MET A 630 27.03 -7.60 -11.53
C MET A 630 27.12 -9.14 -11.49
N GLU A 631 26.73 -9.75 -10.38
CA GLU A 631 26.76 -11.22 -10.23
C GLU A 631 25.85 -11.93 -11.24
N TRP A 632 24.64 -11.39 -11.42
CA TRP A 632 23.63 -11.97 -12.30
C TRP A 632 23.70 -11.47 -13.76
N GLY A 633 24.60 -10.55 -14.09
CA GLY A 633 24.70 -9.96 -15.43
C GLY A 633 23.45 -9.18 -15.85
N VAL A 634 22.78 -8.51 -14.91
CA VAL A 634 21.57 -7.71 -15.13
C VAL A 634 21.89 -6.23 -14.96
N ASP A 635 21.24 -5.36 -15.71
CA ASP A 635 21.33 -3.90 -15.49
C ASP A 635 20.77 -3.55 -14.10
N PRO A 636 21.53 -2.89 -13.21
CA PRO A 636 21.08 -2.50 -11.88
C PRO A 636 19.81 -1.62 -11.90
N ILE A 637 19.61 -0.83 -12.95
CA ILE A 637 18.42 0.01 -13.10
C ILE A 637 17.15 -0.87 -13.33
N ILE A 638 17.28 -2.01 -13.99
CA ILE A 638 16.16 -2.96 -14.14
C ILE A 638 15.76 -3.52 -12.77
N LEU A 639 16.73 -3.96 -11.96
CA LEU A 639 16.45 -4.46 -10.61
C LEU A 639 15.82 -3.38 -9.73
N ALA A 640 16.37 -2.17 -9.74
CA ALA A 640 15.81 -1.01 -9.03
C ALA A 640 14.36 -0.70 -9.45
N ALA A 641 14.06 -0.75 -10.75
CA ALA A 641 12.73 -0.50 -11.28
C ALA A 641 11.70 -1.56 -10.83
N ILE A 642 12.12 -2.83 -10.75
CA ILE A 642 11.30 -3.93 -10.24
C ILE A 642 11.08 -3.76 -8.75
N ILE A 643 12.13 -3.59 -7.94
CA ILE A 643 12.03 -3.39 -6.48
C ILE A 643 11.09 -2.21 -6.16
N ARG A 644 11.21 -1.10 -6.90
CA ARG A 644 10.33 0.06 -6.72
C ARG A 644 8.86 -0.31 -6.91
N GLN A 645 8.55 -1.21 -7.84
CA GLN A 645 7.17 -1.64 -8.11
C GLN A 645 6.70 -2.71 -7.13
N GLU A 646 7.56 -3.61 -6.70
CA GLU A 646 7.23 -4.75 -5.83
C GLU A 646 7.03 -4.34 -4.36
N SER A 647 7.98 -3.59 -3.82
CA SER A 647 8.04 -3.31 -2.38
C SER A 647 8.20 -1.83 -2.03
N ALA A 648 8.41 -0.95 -3.02
CA ALA A 648 8.90 0.40 -2.78
C ALA A 648 10.11 0.44 -1.81
N PHE A 649 11.00 -0.56 -1.95
CA PHE A 649 12.20 -0.77 -1.13
C PHE A 649 11.94 -1.09 0.36
N LYS A 650 10.75 -1.54 0.72
CA LYS A 650 10.49 -2.08 2.07
C LYS A 650 10.85 -3.56 2.12
N ALA A 651 11.91 -3.87 2.86
CA ALA A 651 12.51 -5.21 2.86
C ALA A 651 11.64 -6.30 3.51
N ASP A 652 10.84 -5.96 4.50
CA ASP A 652 10.04 -6.89 5.30
C ASP A 652 8.55 -6.93 4.90
N ILE A 653 8.21 -6.36 3.75
CA ILE A 653 6.82 -6.32 3.29
C ILE A 653 6.33 -7.72 2.87
N VAL A 654 5.12 -8.06 3.32
CA VAL A 654 4.41 -9.28 2.91
C VAL A 654 3.14 -8.87 2.18
N SER A 655 2.94 -9.37 0.96
CA SER A 655 1.72 -9.11 0.19
C SER A 655 0.54 -9.94 0.70
N ARG A 656 -0.68 -9.58 0.30
CA ARG A 656 -1.88 -10.39 0.60
C ARG A 656 -1.80 -11.82 0.04
N ALA A 657 -1.02 -12.03 -1.01
CA ALA A 657 -0.79 -13.34 -1.60
C ALA A 657 0.35 -14.13 -0.93
N GLY A 658 1.05 -13.54 0.04
CA GLY A 658 2.16 -14.15 0.75
C GLY A 658 3.53 -13.99 0.07
N ALA A 659 3.68 -13.09 -0.91
CA ALA A 659 4.99 -12.73 -1.46
C ALA A 659 5.77 -11.86 -0.46
N ILE A 660 7.08 -12.06 -0.33
CA ILE A 660 7.90 -11.47 0.74
C ILE A 660 9.11 -10.73 0.16
N GLY A 661 9.44 -9.60 0.78
CA GLY A 661 10.72 -8.92 0.65
C GLY A 661 10.82 -7.93 -0.51
N LEU A 662 12.04 -7.45 -0.77
CA LEU A 662 12.29 -6.40 -1.79
C LEU A 662 11.77 -6.78 -3.17
N MET A 663 11.98 -8.02 -3.60
CA MET A 663 11.61 -8.53 -4.92
C MET A 663 10.28 -9.31 -4.91
N GLN A 664 9.56 -9.33 -3.78
CA GLN A 664 8.26 -10.01 -3.61
C GLN A 664 8.28 -11.46 -4.12
N VAL A 665 9.25 -12.22 -3.62
CA VAL A 665 9.40 -13.63 -3.98
C VAL A 665 8.38 -14.47 -3.21
N MET A 666 7.64 -15.33 -3.92
CA MET A 666 6.76 -16.30 -3.27
C MET A 666 7.58 -17.36 -2.52
N PRO A 667 7.25 -17.74 -1.27
CA PRO A 667 8.01 -18.71 -0.50
C PRO A 667 8.33 -20.02 -1.23
N PRO A 668 7.40 -20.67 -1.97
CA PRO A 668 7.72 -21.88 -2.74
C PRO A 668 8.74 -21.61 -3.85
N THR A 669 8.68 -20.45 -4.50
CA THR A 669 9.65 -20.05 -5.52
C THR A 669 11.02 -19.78 -4.89
N GLY A 670 11.04 -19.06 -3.75
CA GLY A 670 12.25 -18.82 -2.97
C GLY A 670 12.93 -20.12 -2.56
N ALA A 671 12.17 -21.08 -2.01
CA ALA A 671 12.71 -22.39 -1.63
C ALA A 671 13.26 -23.19 -2.82
N GLN A 672 12.64 -23.08 -4.01
CA GLN A 672 13.15 -23.72 -5.22
C GLN A 672 14.48 -23.09 -5.66
N LEU A 673 14.54 -21.76 -5.72
CA LEU A 673 15.74 -21.03 -6.15
C LEU A 673 16.88 -21.16 -5.14
N ALA A 674 16.57 -21.16 -3.84
CA ALA A 674 17.58 -21.28 -2.78
C ALA A 674 18.34 -22.60 -2.82
N ARG A 675 17.74 -23.69 -3.28
CA ARG A 675 18.43 -24.99 -3.44
C ARG A 675 19.62 -24.91 -4.39
N VAL A 676 19.63 -23.97 -5.31
CA VAL A 676 20.67 -23.82 -6.34
C VAL A 676 21.51 -22.58 -6.09
N HIS A 677 20.90 -21.52 -5.61
CA HIS A 677 21.52 -20.19 -5.58
C HIS A 677 21.55 -19.55 -4.18
N GLY A 678 20.78 -20.05 -3.20
CA GLY A 678 20.60 -19.39 -1.92
C GLY A 678 21.29 -20.09 -0.73
N PRO A 679 20.96 -19.69 0.50
CA PRO A 679 21.43 -20.34 1.71
C PRO A 679 21.05 -21.82 1.75
N SER A 680 21.94 -22.68 2.23
CA SER A 680 21.69 -24.13 2.36
C SER A 680 20.59 -24.44 3.39
N ASP A 681 20.45 -23.59 4.39
CA ASP A 681 19.49 -23.61 5.49
C ASP A 681 18.32 -22.64 5.29
N PHE A 682 17.98 -22.36 4.03
CA PHE A 682 16.95 -21.39 3.67
C PHE A 682 15.63 -21.61 4.44
N GLN A 683 15.15 -20.53 5.03
CA GLN A 683 13.83 -20.42 5.65
C GLN A 683 13.05 -19.27 4.98
N GLU A 684 11.72 -19.34 5.03
CA GLU A 684 10.84 -18.32 4.45
C GLU A 684 11.15 -16.90 4.99
N ALA A 685 11.47 -16.80 6.29
CA ALA A 685 11.81 -15.54 6.95
C ALA A 685 13.05 -14.85 6.33
N HIS A 686 13.95 -15.61 5.71
CA HIS A 686 15.14 -15.06 5.05
C HIS A 686 14.79 -14.19 3.83
N LEU A 687 13.61 -14.36 3.22
CA LEU A 687 13.13 -13.47 2.16
C LEU A 687 12.89 -12.01 2.63
N ALA A 688 12.79 -11.78 3.93
CA ALA A 688 12.75 -10.44 4.51
C ALA A 688 14.14 -9.78 4.65
N SER A 689 15.23 -10.52 4.36
CA SER A 689 16.55 -9.92 4.18
C SER A 689 16.63 -9.23 2.82
N PRO A 690 17.09 -7.97 2.77
CA PRO A 690 17.27 -7.25 1.50
C PRO A 690 18.10 -8.05 0.49
N GLU A 691 19.21 -8.60 0.94
CA GLU A 691 20.14 -9.35 0.11
C GLU A 691 19.52 -10.65 -0.43
N VAL A 692 18.99 -11.51 0.44
CA VAL A 692 18.43 -12.81 0.03
C VAL A 692 17.25 -12.64 -0.91
N SER A 693 16.37 -11.66 -0.62
CA SER A 693 15.25 -11.33 -1.49
C SER A 693 15.72 -10.85 -2.87
N LEU A 694 16.72 -9.97 -2.90
CA LEU A 694 17.26 -9.43 -4.16
C LEU A 694 18.00 -10.51 -4.94
N HIS A 695 18.85 -11.31 -4.30
CA HIS A 695 19.60 -12.39 -4.91
C HIS A 695 18.68 -13.42 -5.59
N LEU A 696 17.71 -13.94 -4.86
CA LEU A 696 16.76 -14.93 -5.40
C LEU A 696 15.79 -14.30 -6.42
N GLY A 697 15.38 -13.04 -6.23
CA GLY A 697 14.56 -12.31 -7.20
C GLY A 697 15.29 -12.02 -8.50
N ALA A 698 16.59 -11.69 -8.45
CA ALA A 698 17.43 -11.52 -9.63
C ALA A 698 17.63 -12.85 -10.37
N ALA A 699 17.88 -13.94 -9.65
CA ALA A 699 17.92 -15.28 -10.22
C ALA A 699 16.61 -15.62 -10.99
N TYR A 700 15.47 -15.34 -10.38
CA TYR A 700 14.16 -15.55 -11.04
C TYR A 700 13.99 -14.68 -12.27
N PHE A 701 14.41 -13.40 -12.21
CA PHE A 701 14.38 -12.51 -13.37
C PHE A 701 15.23 -13.05 -14.53
N VAL A 702 16.44 -13.55 -14.25
CA VAL A 702 17.33 -14.15 -15.25
C VAL A 702 16.72 -15.40 -15.86
N GLU A 703 16.11 -16.28 -15.05
CA GLU A 703 15.37 -17.44 -15.55
C GLU A 703 14.24 -17.04 -16.50
N MET A 704 13.46 -16.03 -16.14
CA MET A 704 12.38 -15.52 -17.00
C MET A 704 12.94 -14.82 -18.25
N SER A 705 14.07 -14.13 -18.15
CA SER A 705 14.73 -13.50 -19.29
C SER A 705 15.17 -14.54 -20.33
N ALA A 706 15.78 -15.60 -19.89
CA ALA A 706 16.16 -16.72 -20.77
C ALA A 706 14.94 -17.39 -21.40
N ARG A 707 13.86 -17.57 -20.64
CA ARG A 707 12.63 -18.22 -21.12
C ARG A 707 11.87 -17.41 -22.19
N TYR A 708 11.96 -16.08 -22.14
CA TYR A 708 11.22 -15.19 -23.03
C TYR A 708 12.11 -14.37 -23.95
N ASP A 709 13.31 -14.88 -24.25
CA ASP A 709 14.23 -14.33 -25.25
C ASP A 709 14.57 -12.83 -25.00
N GLY A 710 14.63 -12.42 -23.72
CA GLY A 710 14.89 -11.02 -23.33
C GLY A 710 13.75 -10.05 -23.58
N VAL A 711 12.56 -10.50 -23.99
CA VAL A 711 11.40 -9.63 -24.28
C VAL A 711 10.79 -9.11 -22.98
N LEU A 712 11.22 -7.91 -22.56
CA LEU A 712 10.92 -7.31 -21.25
C LEU A 712 9.43 -7.33 -20.87
N PRO A 713 8.44 -6.94 -21.72
CA PRO A 713 7.03 -7.01 -21.33
C PRO A 713 6.53 -8.43 -21.03
N LEU A 714 7.09 -9.47 -21.67
CA LEU A 714 6.77 -10.86 -21.37
C LEU A 714 7.43 -11.32 -20.07
N ILE A 715 8.70 -10.94 -19.84
CA ILE A 715 9.42 -11.23 -18.60
C ILE A 715 8.64 -10.65 -17.42
N LEU A 716 8.28 -9.39 -17.47
CA LEU A 716 7.51 -8.70 -16.43
C LEU A 716 6.10 -9.29 -16.26
N SER A 717 5.47 -9.72 -17.36
CA SER A 717 4.19 -10.42 -17.30
C SER A 717 4.31 -11.77 -16.59
N ALA A 718 5.40 -12.50 -16.84
CA ALA A 718 5.69 -13.77 -16.19
C ALA A 718 6.02 -13.60 -14.71
N TYR A 719 6.78 -12.57 -14.38
CA TYR A 719 7.14 -12.23 -13.01
C TYR A 719 5.89 -11.98 -12.15
N ASN A 720 4.99 -11.12 -12.61
CA ASN A 720 3.78 -10.75 -11.86
C ASN A 720 2.64 -11.79 -11.95
N ALA A 721 2.32 -12.30 -13.17
CA ALA A 721 1.16 -13.18 -13.37
C ALA A 721 1.51 -14.68 -13.46
N GLY A 722 2.77 -15.00 -13.41
CA GLY A 722 3.30 -16.36 -13.56
C GLY A 722 3.57 -16.78 -15.02
N PRO A 723 4.56 -17.66 -15.23
CA PRO A 723 5.06 -18.03 -16.56
C PRO A 723 4.00 -18.72 -17.44
N THR A 724 3.09 -19.50 -16.86
CA THR A 724 2.03 -20.18 -17.62
C THR A 724 1.12 -19.19 -18.36
N ARG A 725 0.75 -18.07 -17.71
CA ARG A 725 -0.08 -17.03 -18.32
C ARG A 725 0.70 -16.24 -19.36
N ALA A 726 1.91 -15.84 -19.07
CA ALA A 726 2.77 -15.13 -20.02
C ALA A 726 3.03 -15.94 -21.29
N THR A 727 3.28 -17.25 -21.18
CA THR A 727 3.42 -18.14 -22.33
C THR A 727 2.16 -18.18 -23.20
N ARG A 728 0.97 -18.14 -22.60
CA ARG A 728 -0.29 -18.05 -23.33
C ARG A 728 -0.42 -16.68 -24.04
N TRP A 729 -0.05 -15.60 -23.38
CA TRP A 729 -0.10 -14.25 -23.95
C TRP A 729 0.95 -14.02 -25.05
N LYS A 730 2.09 -14.71 -25.01
CA LYS A 730 3.09 -14.72 -26.10
C LYS A 730 2.47 -15.09 -27.45
N GLN A 731 1.32 -15.79 -27.46
CA GLN A 731 0.61 -16.17 -28.71
C GLN A 731 -0.27 -15.06 -29.28
N TYR A 732 -0.39 -13.92 -28.63
CA TYR A 732 -1.22 -12.82 -29.13
C TYR A 732 -0.60 -12.19 -30.37
N PRO A 733 -1.40 -11.85 -31.41
CA PRO A 733 -0.89 -11.18 -32.62
C PRO A 733 -0.15 -9.88 -32.33
N GLU A 734 -0.52 -9.19 -31.26
CA GLU A 734 0.06 -7.93 -30.84
C GLU A 734 1.51 -8.06 -30.36
N ILE A 735 2.05 -9.24 -30.18
CA ILE A 735 3.44 -9.45 -29.73
C ILE A 735 4.49 -8.84 -30.68
N SER A 736 4.13 -8.64 -31.94
CA SER A 736 4.97 -7.93 -32.92
C SER A 736 5.11 -6.43 -32.65
N ASP A 737 4.25 -5.86 -31.78
CA ASP A 737 4.27 -4.48 -31.30
C ASP A 737 4.12 -4.50 -29.78
N LEU A 738 5.22 -4.42 -29.07
CA LEU A 738 5.26 -4.60 -27.61
C LEU A 738 4.42 -3.59 -26.83
N LEU A 739 4.17 -2.40 -27.38
CA LEU A 739 3.28 -1.41 -26.77
C LEU A 739 1.81 -1.83 -26.90
N ARG A 740 1.41 -2.30 -28.08
CA ARG A 740 0.07 -2.89 -28.28
C ARG A 740 -0.12 -4.17 -27.45
N PHE A 741 0.91 -5.02 -27.39
CA PHE A 741 0.90 -6.20 -26.53
C PHE A 741 0.67 -5.80 -25.06
N THR A 742 1.39 -4.80 -24.55
CA THR A 742 1.22 -4.31 -23.18
C THR A 742 -0.22 -3.87 -22.90
N GLU A 743 -0.84 -3.12 -23.82
CA GLU A 743 -2.25 -2.71 -23.69
C GLU A 743 -3.22 -3.91 -23.76
N ARG A 744 -2.84 -4.99 -24.45
CA ARG A 744 -3.66 -6.19 -24.63
C ARG A 744 -3.61 -7.15 -23.44
N ILE A 745 -2.64 -7.02 -22.53
CA ILE A 745 -2.57 -7.86 -21.34
C ILE A 745 -3.92 -7.83 -20.60
N PRO A 746 -4.59 -8.98 -20.42
CA PRO A 746 -5.99 -8.99 -19.95
C PRO A 746 -6.12 -8.64 -18.48
N PHE A 747 -5.09 -8.91 -17.67
CA PHE A 747 -5.09 -8.61 -16.25
C PHE A 747 -4.69 -7.14 -16.03
N VAL A 748 -5.61 -6.37 -15.47
CA VAL A 748 -5.42 -4.93 -15.21
C VAL A 748 -4.19 -4.70 -14.32
N GLU A 749 -4.02 -5.53 -13.29
CA GLU A 749 -2.87 -5.49 -12.39
C GLU A 749 -1.56 -5.72 -13.16
N THR A 750 -1.45 -6.81 -13.91
CA THR A 750 -0.23 -7.14 -14.66
C THR A 750 0.08 -6.12 -15.75
N ARG A 751 -0.95 -5.60 -16.44
CA ARG A 751 -0.77 -4.52 -17.39
C ARG A 751 -0.23 -3.25 -16.72
N GLY A 752 -0.78 -2.88 -15.56
CA GLY A 752 -0.28 -1.78 -14.75
C GLY A 752 1.16 -2.01 -14.27
N TYR A 753 1.46 -3.22 -13.82
CA TYR A 753 2.79 -3.63 -13.41
C TYR A 753 3.83 -3.41 -14.52
N VAL A 754 3.59 -3.94 -15.72
CA VAL A 754 4.49 -3.77 -16.88
C VAL A 754 4.72 -2.30 -17.20
N LYS A 755 3.66 -1.48 -17.21
CA LYS A 755 3.75 -0.04 -17.46
C LYS A 755 4.56 0.68 -16.37
N ASN A 756 4.30 0.34 -15.12
CA ASN A 756 4.98 0.99 -13.98
C ASN A 756 6.46 0.64 -13.92
N VAL A 757 6.84 -0.63 -14.14
CA VAL A 757 8.27 -1.01 -14.17
C VAL A 757 8.96 -0.30 -15.33
N ARG A 758 8.35 -0.22 -16.51
CA ARG A 758 8.92 0.50 -17.65
C ARG A 758 9.05 2.01 -17.40
N ARG A 759 8.06 2.61 -16.74
CA ARG A 759 8.15 4.00 -16.25
C ARG A 759 9.32 4.18 -15.29
N ASN A 760 9.41 3.30 -14.28
CA ASN A 760 10.47 3.35 -13.30
C ASN A 760 11.85 3.20 -13.96
N LEU A 761 11.98 2.29 -14.93
CA LEU A 761 13.21 2.12 -15.72
C LEU A 761 13.65 3.41 -16.39
N GLY A 762 12.72 4.15 -17.03
CA GLY A 762 13.03 5.44 -17.64
C GLY A 762 13.46 6.49 -16.60
N ILE A 763 12.72 6.60 -15.49
CA ILE A 763 13.00 7.59 -14.45
C ILE A 763 14.34 7.30 -13.74
N TYR A 764 14.55 6.05 -13.31
CA TYR A 764 15.81 5.65 -12.66
C TYR A 764 17.01 5.77 -13.62
N GLY A 765 16.83 5.49 -14.90
CA GLY A 765 17.85 5.70 -15.91
C GLY A 765 18.33 7.16 -16.01
N VAL A 766 17.38 8.13 -15.90
CA VAL A 766 17.71 9.57 -15.88
C VAL A 766 18.36 9.98 -14.55
N LEU A 767 17.85 9.49 -13.42
CA LEU A 767 18.29 9.92 -12.09
C LEU A 767 19.63 9.29 -11.66
N TYR A 768 19.89 8.03 -12.06
CA TYR A 768 20.97 7.21 -11.50
C TYR A 768 21.79 6.45 -12.54
N GLY A 769 21.42 6.47 -13.81
CA GLY A 769 22.07 5.67 -14.86
C GLY A 769 23.38 6.22 -15.42
N GLN A 770 23.82 7.41 -14.99
CA GLN A 770 25.05 8.07 -15.50
C GLN A 770 26.24 7.91 -14.54
N ASN A 771 26.14 7.13 -13.46
CA ASN A 771 27.21 6.94 -12.45
C ASN A 771 27.76 5.53 -12.49
#